data_fcd498416601a46c8008b0ca9fdb55d0
#
_entry.id   fcd498416601a46c8008b0ca9fdb55d0
#
_cell.length_a   1.000
_cell.length_b   1.000
_cell.length_c   1.000
_cell.angle_alpha   90.00
_cell.angle_beta   90.00
_cell.angle_gamma   90.00
#
_symmetry.space_group_name_H-M   'P 1'
#
loop_
_entity.id
_entity.type
_entity.pdbx_description
1 polymer ?
#
loop_
_entity_poly.entity_id
_entity_poly.type
_entity_poly.pdbx_seq_one_letter_code
_entity_poly.pdbx_strand_id
1 'polypeptide(L)'
;MFSLRQYRTSLKGLADLLPWAAMIDNGVILNKNGSFTTGYFFRGKDLSSATPQELDAVAVQVNDALCKLGSGWMIHVDTIRTPADSYPAADVCHFPDSVTQLIDEERRAQATEAGARFDSIYAMAITYMLPTEAANRVAAWFVVDDSKDRRSSVNYSDILRLFKMQVLDLADGLGSALNLRPMSSDDLLTYLHCCVTGLDHRVNLPPIPMYLDALLASADFYGGLAPRVGGKHLRPITIMGYPQQSLPGILDKLNQLPFPYRWSTRFIAMDPSDAGKRLKDYRLGWWKKRLGVMGLIKSTAGNGDATWQNNDAVAQALDADEAITENDQGLVRYGMYTTTILVMDEDMGRADANAREVVKLLRNNGFPSRVEDMNAVEAYLGSLPGDGYANIRKPCINTLNLAHLLPLTAVWAGHPGHPAPADMYPKGSPPLMIAATTGATPLRVSLHVGDLGHFKILGPPGAGKSTLLALLIASHFRYRNAQVFGFDFGYSMSTLCEAAGGAHFDIGADGAELAFCPLSQLETKADIAWAAQYVELLVTLRLPPGEALTVGQQNKIAEALANMAADTTSSRDRTITHIRSSIQDDDIKDALKYYTHDGPLGHLLDAETDCLTGATGRLFIFETSHLLALGDRAVIPVLMHIFRQVEKRVSKSIPTLIPADEVWKTFFSHPLATERLKEWLKTMRKENCAFGFATQNLSDILGSSIASVIIDNTATTFYLPNPEAATQNLAPIYRSFGLNDTEIRNLAIARPKRDYYLSNADGRRMFQLGLGPVALAFVGTSGKEQAQLVRYLKQQHGADWVYHWLLARNAPIEWADFWRTLAFPVHPKPETELESIP
;
A
#
# COMPACT_ATOMS: atom_id res chain seq x y z
N MET A 1 6.16 2.62 -67.46
CA MET A 1 6.99 1.46 -67.01
C MET A 1 6.83 1.34 -65.51
N PHE A 2 6.11 0.38 -65.04
CA PHE A 2 5.95 0.12 -63.60
C PHE A 2 7.25 -0.39 -63.05
N SER A 3 7.82 0.33 -62.04
CA SER A 3 9.02 -0.14 -61.38
C SER A 3 8.69 -1.35 -60.53
N LEU A 4 9.25 -2.53 -60.88
CA LEU A 4 9.15 -3.78 -60.09
C LEU A 4 9.66 -3.62 -58.65
N ARG A 5 10.42 -2.58 -58.36
CA ARG A 5 10.83 -2.21 -57.00
C ARG A 5 9.67 -1.90 -56.08
N GLN A 6 8.55 -1.37 -56.59
CA GLN A 6 7.35 -1.07 -55.79
C GLN A 6 6.59 -2.32 -55.34
N TYR A 7 6.78 -3.46 -56.02
CA TYR A 7 6.16 -4.75 -55.66
C TYR A 7 7.04 -5.64 -54.80
N ARG A 8 8.31 -5.26 -54.58
CA ARG A 8 9.19 -5.89 -53.58
C ARG A 8 9.11 -5.11 -52.28
N THR A 9 7.95 -5.12 -51.64
CA THR A 9 7.87 -4.76 -50.23
C THR A 9 8.65 -5.81 -49.47
N SER A 10 9.79 -5.44 -48.90
CA SER A 10 10.44 -6.22 -47.84
C SER A 10 9.43 -6.45 -46.72
N LEU A 11 9.24 -7.70 -46.32
CA LEU A 11 8.42 -8.02 -45.16
C LEU A 11 8.99 -7.19 -43.99
N LYS A 12 8.19 -6.31 -43.42
CA LYS A 12 8.58 -5.53 -42.27
C LYS A 12 8.42 -6.43 -41.04
N GLY A 13 9.49 -6.66 -40.31
CA GLY A 13 9.45 -7.28 -39.00
C GLY A 13 8.94 -6.32 -37.93
N LEU A 14 8.65 -6.82 -36.72
CA LEU A 14 8.25 -5.97 -35.59
C LEU A 14 9.26 -4.85 -35.32
N ALA A 15 10.57 -5.14 -35.38
CA ALA A 15 11.63 -4.16 -35.19
C ALA A 15 11.48 -2.93 -36.12
N ASP A 16 11.09 -3.13 -37.39
CA ASP A 16 10.92 -2.04 -38.33
C ASP A 16 9.74 -1.11 -37.95
N LEU A 17 8.76 -1.63 -37.24
CA LEU A 17 7.55 -0.93 -36.81
C LEU A 17 7.70 -0.20 -35.48
N LEU A 18 8.68 -0.57 -34.65
CA LEU A 18 8.92 0.08 -33.36
C LEU A 18 9.60 1.45 -33.57
N PRO A 19 9.18 2.49 -32.81
CA PRO A 19 9.70 3.85 -33.01
C PRO A 19 11.09 4.09 -32.40
N TRP A 20 11.56 3.24 -31.49
CA TRP A 20 12.75 3.48 -30.67
C TRP A 20 14.05 3.09 -31.38
N ALA A 21 15.07 3.94 -31.29
CA ALA A 21 16.39 3.67 -31.89
C ALA A 21 17.44 3.31 -30.83
N ALA A 22 17.73 4.19 -29.89
CA ALA A 22 18.81 4.01 -28.92
C ALA A 22 18.54 4.69 -27.57
N MET A 23 19.13 4.14 -26.50
CA MET A 23 19.25 4.82 -25.22
C MET A 23 20.41 5.82 -25.29
N ILE A 24 20.14 7.08 -25.03
CA ILE A 24 21.12 8.16 -25.20
C ILE A 24 21.56 8.79 -23.87
N ASP A 25 20.74 8.60 -22.82
CA ASP A 25 21.04 9.01 -21.45
C ASP A 25 20.21 8.16 -20.49
N ASN A 26 20.46 8.29 -19.18
CA ASN A 26 19.66 7.55 -18.20
C ASN A 26 18.17 7.91 -18.29
N GLY A 27 17.34 6.92 -18.66
CA GLY A 27 15.91 7.11 -18.85
C GLY A 27 15.51 7.99 -20.04
N VAL A 28 16.39 8.22 -21.02
CA VAL A 28 16.10 8.99 -22.24
C VAL A 28 16.44 8.20 -23.48
N ILE A 29 15.46 8.07 -24.35
CA ILE A 29 15.54 7.35 -25.64
C ILE A 29 15.50 8.33 -26.79
N LEU A 30 16.32 8.08 -27.81
CA LEU A 30 16.19 8.66 -29.14
C LEU A 30 15.31 7.75 -29.99
N ASN A 31 14.29 8.32 -30.60
CA ASN A 31 13.42 7.62 -31.56
C ASN A 31 13.98 7.69 -32.99
N LYS A 32 13.54 6.78 -33.88
CA LYS A 32 13.98 6.72 -35.30
C LYS A 32 13.66 8.00 -36.07
N ASN A 33 12.64 8.74 -35.67
CA ASN A 33 12.26 10.03 -36.27
C ASN A 33 13.02 11.23 -35.67
N GLY A 34 14.02 11.00 -34.81
CA GLY A 34 14.83 12.05 -34.18
C GLY A 34 14.19 12.68 -32.94
N SER A 35 13.02 12.25 -32.50
CA SER A 35 12.40 12.73 -31.25
C SER A 35 13.02 12.08 -30.01
N PHE A 36 12.91 12.76 -28.86
CA PHE A 36 13.34 12.23 -27.57
C PHE A 36 12.13 11.74 -26.78
N THR A 37 12.30 10.61 -26.09
CA THR A 37 11.28 10.06 -25.17
C THR A 37 11.89 9.75 -23.82
N THR A 38 11.20 10.14 -22.75
CA THR A 38 11.49 9.77 -21.36
C THR A 38 10.21 9.28 -20.68
N GLY A 39 10.37 8.64 -19.52
CA GLY A 39 9.24 8.03 -18.81
C GLY A 39 9.20 8.35 -17.32
N TYR A 40 7.98 8.38 -16.78
CA TYR A 40 7.67 8.46 -15.36
C TYR A 40 6.65 7.40 -14.98
N PHE A 41 6.84 6.76 -13.85
CA PHE A 41 5.72 6.12 -13.15
C PHE A 41 4.99 7.18 -12.35
N PHE A 42 3.69 7.05 -12.27
CA PHE A 42 2.89 7.96 -11.45
C PHE A 42 1.81 7.21 -10.67
N ARG A 43 1.30 7.88 -9.67
CA ARG A 43 0.17 7.40 -8.91
C ARG A 43 -0.76 8.57 -8.58
N GLY A 44 -2.03 8.42 -8.92
CA GLY A 44 -3.08 9.36 -8.57
C GLY A 44 -3.60 9.17 -7.15
N LYS A 45 -4.71 9.82 -6.83
CA LYS A 45 -5.42 9.65 -5.55
C LYS A 45 -5.97 8.23 -5.42
N ASP A 46 -6.17 7.78 -4.18
CA ASP A 46 -6.78 6.46 -3.97
C ASP A 46 -8.26 6.47 -4.37
N LEU A 47 -8.66 5.55 -5.24
CA LEU A 47 -10.01 5.45 -5.79
C LEU A 47 -11.10 5.37 -4.71
N SER A 48 -10.82 4.71 -3.58
CA SER A 48 -11.78 4.49 -2.51
C SER A 48 -11.95 5.67 -1.54
N SER A 49 -11.02 6.62 -1.54
CA SER A 49 -10.99 7.73 -0.58
C SER A 49 -11.14 9.12 -1.21
N ALA A 50 -10.88 9.27 -2.52
CA ALA A 50 -10.95 10.56 -3.19
C ALA A 50 -12.37 11.16 -3.15
N THR A 51 -12.44 12.45 -2.80
CA THR A 51 -13.69 13.22 -2.90
C THR A 51 -13.83 13.81 -4.30
N PRO A 52 -15.07 14.09 -4.78
CA PRO A 52 -15.26 14.80 -6.06
C PRO A 52 -14.49 16.12 -6.13
N GLN A 53 -14.50 16.92 -5.05
CA GLN A 53 -13.78 18.18 -4.97
C GLN A 53 -12.25 18.02 -5.08
N GLU A 54 -11.70 16.96 -4.46
CA GLU A 54 -10.28 16.64 -4.61
C GLU A 54 -9.93 16.23 -6.03
N LEU A 55 -10.81 15.46 -6.71
CA LEU A 55 -10.60 15.07 -8.10
C LEU A 55 -10.70 16.26 -9.05
N ASP A 56 -11.65 17.18 -8.82
CA ASP A 56 -11.76 18.44 -9.59
C ASP A 56 -10.48 19.28 -9.41
N ALA A 57 -9.99 19.43 -8.19
CA ALA A 57 -8.75 20.17 -7.93
C ALA A 57 -7.54 19.52 -8.61
N VAL A 58 -7.43 18.18 -8.57
CA VAL A 58 -6.38 17.43 -9.28
C VAL A 58 -6.48 17.63 -10.79
N ALA A 59 -7.70 17.56 -11.36
CA ALA A 59 -7.91 17.76 -12.79
C ALA A 59 -7.49 19.17 -13.25
N VAL A 60 -7.80 20.21 -12.47
CA VAL A 60 -7.36 21.59 -12.74
C VAL A 60 -5.82 21.69 -12.68
N GLN A 61 -5.18 21.14 -11.65
CA GLN A 61 -3.72 21.17 -11.55
C GLN A 61 -3.03 20.43 -12.70
N VAL A 62 -3.59 19.28 -13.12
CA VAL A 62 -3.10 18.54 -14.29
C VAL A 62 -3.30 19.36 -15.57
N ASN A 63 -4.47 20.01 -15.76
CA ASN A 63 -4.71 20.93 -16.87
C ASN A 63 -3.66 22.03 -16.93
N ASP A 64 -3.39 22.71 -15.79
CA ASP A 64 -2.43 23.81 -15.71
C ASP A 64 -1.01 23.39 -16.09
N ALA A 65 -0.60 22.20 -15.66
CA ALA A 65 0.70 21.64 -16.06
C ALA A 65 0.75 21.32 -17.56
N LEU A 66 -0.32 20.72 -18.11
CA LEU A 66 -0.41 20.37 -19.53
C LEU A 66 -0.54 21.60 -20.45
N CYS A 67 -1.08 22.72 -19.98
CA CYS A 67 -1.15 23.97 -20.71
C CYS A 67 0.22 24.57 -21.08
N LYS A 68 1.29 24.11 -20.45
CA LYS A 68 2.66 24.48 -20.82
C LYS A 68 3.16 23.79 -22.08
N LEU A 69 2.50 22.72 -22.53
CA LEU A 69 2.88 21.96 -23.72
C LEU A 69 2.42 22.70 -24.98
N GLY A 70 3.30 22.81 -25.99
CA GLY A 70 3.00 23.34 -27.31
C GLY A 70 3.28 22.32 -28.41
N SER A 71 3.31 22.79 -29.66
CA SER A 71 3.63 21.93 -30.82
C SER A 71 4.96 21.23 -30.66
N GLY A 72 5.02 19.98 -31.08
CA GLY A 72 6.20 19.11 -30.91
C GLY A 72 6.14 18.22 -29.64
N TRP A 73 5.29 18.55 -28.66
CA TRP A 73 5.13 17.73 -27.47
C TRP A 73 4.02 16.69 -27.65
N MET A 74 4.30 15.50 -27.15
CA MET A 74 3.36 14.37 -27.10
C MET A 74 3.52 13.63 -25.79
N ILE A 75 2.41 13.28 -25.17
CA ILE A 75 2.39 12.40 -23.99
C ILE A 75 1.64 11.10 -24.33
N HIS A 76 2.15 9.99 -23.81
CA HIS A 76 1.42 8.74 -23.69
C HIS A 76 1.22 8.45 -22.20
N VAL A 77 -0.02 8.20 -21.81
CA VAL A 77 -0.38 7.82 -20.44
C VAL A 77 -1.00 6.44 -20.48
N ASP A 78 -0.36 5.51 -19.79
CA ASP A 78 -0.75 4.10 -19.78
C ASP A 78 -1.19 3.65 -18.39
N THR A 79 -2.29 2.90 -18.34
CA THR A 79 -2.61 2.00 -17.24
C THR A 79 -2.42 0.59 -17.75
N ILE A 80 -1.48 -0.13 -17.15
CA ILE A 80 -1.16 -1.51 -17.52
C ILE A 80 -1.58 -2.40 -16.35
N ARG A 81 -2.53 -3.31 -16.62
CA ARG A 81 -3.02 -4.26 -15.65
C ARG A 81 -2.39 -5.62 -15.94
N THR A 82 -1.54 -6.07 -15.01
CA THR A 82 -0.79 -7.33 -15.12
C THR A 82 -1.24 -8.33 -14.05
N PRO A 83 -1.09 -9.65 -14.30
CA PRO A 83 -1.26 -10.63 -13.23
C PRO A 83 -0.35 -10.32 -12.06
N ALA A 84 -0.89 -10.43 -10.85
CA ALA A 84 -0.16 -10.23 -9.61
C ALA A 84 -0.01 -11.54 -8.86
N ASP A 85 1.10 -11.70 -8.11
CA ASP A 85 1.25 -12.81 -7.20
C ASP A 85 0.12 -12.79 -6.17
N SER A 86 -0.58 -13.90 -6.07
CA SER A 86 -1.76 -14.00 -5.20
C SER A 86 -1.36 -14.11 -3.74
N TYR A 87 -0.22 -14.73 -3.44
CA TYR A 87 0.27 -14.97 -2.08
C TYR A 87 1.79 -15.14 -2.04
N PRO A 88 2.50 -14.78 -0.94
CA PRO A 88 3.92 -15.00 -0.80
C PRO A 88 4.29 -16.49 -0.88
N ALA A 89 5.43 -16.82 -1.47
CA ALA A 89 5.93 -18.18 -1.54
C ALA A 89 6.23 -18.75 -0.13
N ALA A 90 6.12 -20.06 0.06
CA ALA A 90 6.27 -20.68 1.37
C ALA A 90 7.72 -20.57 1.90
N ASP A 91 8.71 -20.59 1.03
CA ASP A 91 10.14 -20.51 1.35
C ASP A 91 10.59 -19.17 1.95
N VAL A 92 9.83 -18.08 1.70
CA VAL A 92 10.10 -16.76 2.32
C VAL A 92 9.33 -16.55 3.62
N CYS A 93 8.58 -17.54 4.10
CA CYS A 93 7.80 -17.50 5.33
C CYS A 93 8.45 -18.41 6.40
N HIS A 94 8.56 -17.93 7.66
CA HIS A 94 9.37 -18.58 8.70
C HIS A 94 8.58 -18.87 9.97
N PHE A 95 7.35 -19.36 9.86
CA PHE A 95 6.49 -19.66 11.01
C PHE A 95 7.14 -20.67 11.96
N PRO A 96 7.25 -20.35 13.27
CA PRO A 96 7.94 -21.20 14.24
C PRO A 96 7.09 -22.35 14.76
N ASP A 97 5.77 -22.32 14.55
CA ASP A 97 4.82 -23.27 15.11
C ASP A 97 3.79 -23.73 14.07
N SER A 98 3.20 -24.91 14.33
CA SER A 98 2.24 -25.53 13.41
C SER A 98 0.91 -24.78 13.26
N VAL A 99 0.52 -23.98 14.25
CA VAL A 99 -0.79 -23.28 14.25
C VAL A 99 -0.72 -22.00 13.44
N THR A 100 0.30 -21.17 13.64
CA THR A 100 0.48 -19.96 12.83
C THR A 100 0.78 -20.31 11.38
N GLN A 101 1.50 -21.42 11.13
CA GLN A 101 1.69 -21.97 9.80
C GLN A 101 0.37 -22.46 9.18
N LEU A 102 -0.46 -23.19 9.92
CA LEU A 102 -1.76 -23.69 9.46
C LEU A 102 -2.69 -22.53 9.05
N ILE A 103 -2.73 -21.46 9.84
CA ILE A 103 -3.49 -20.25 9.51
C ILE A 103 -3.01 -19.64 8.18
N ASP A 104 -1.70 -19.59 7.96
CA ASP A 104 -1.12 -19.06 6.71
C ASP A 104 -1.44 -19.97 5.51
N GLU A 105 -1.39 -21.29 5.66
CA GLU A 105 -1.71 -22.24 4.60
C GLU A 105 -3.21 -22.18 4.21
N GLU A 106 -4.13 -22.05 5.17
CA GLU A 106 -5.54 -21.80 4.85
C GLU A 106 -5.70 -20.54 4.01
N ARG A 107 -5.04 -19.45 4.39
CA ARG A 107 -5.10 -18.17 3.66
C ARG A 107 -4.47 -18.26 2.28
N ARG A 108 -3.40 -19.05 2.12
CA ARG A 108 -2.77 -19.38 0.84
C ARG A 108 -3.73 -20.14 -0.06
N ALA A 109 -4.39 -21.17 0.46
CA ALA A 109 -5.40 -21.95 -0.27
C ALA A 109 -6.55 -21.04 -0.76
N GLN A 110 -7.08 -20.20 0.13
CA GLN A 110 -8.13 -19.25 -0.23
C GLN A 110 -7.68 -18.24 -1.30
N ALA A 111 -6.44 -17.76 -1.23
CA ALA A 111 -5.89 -16.85 -2.24
C ALA A 111 -5.77 -17.51 -3.60
N THR A 112 -5.45 -18.80 -3.63
CA THR A 112 -5.39 -19.63 -4.85
C THR A 112 -6.79 -19.90 -5.42
N GLU A 113 -7.76 -20.27 -4.57
CA GLU A 113 -9.15 -20.48 -4.97
C GLU A 113 -9.85 -19.21 -5.46
N ALA A 114 -9.51 -18.05 -4.91
CA ALA A 114 -10.09 -16.77 -5.30
C ALA A 114 -9.76 -16.37 -6.76
N GLY A 115 -8.90 -17.11 -7.45
CA GLY A 115 -8.53 -16.90 -8.85
C GLY A 115 -7.49 -15.79 -9.06
N ALA A 116 -7.30 -15.45 -10.33
CA ALA A 116 -6.27 -14.50 -10.73
C ALA A 116 -6.45 -13.12 -10.08
N ARG A 117 -5.35 -12.58 -9.57
CA ARG A 117 -5.24 -11.22 -9.04
C ARG A 117 -4.45 -10.36 -10.00
N PHE A 118 -4.67 -9.05 -9.93
CA PHE A 118 -4.06 -8.12 -10.87
C PHE A 118 -3.59 -6.86 -10.16
N ASP A 119 -2.37 -6.42 -10.50
CA ASP A 119 -1.85 -5.11 -10.16
C ASP A 119 -2.00 -4.14 -11.33
N SER A 120 -2.02 -2.85 -11.05
CA SER A 120 -2.04 -1.81 -12.08
C SER A 120 -0.81 -0.94 -11.97
N ILE A 121 -0.10 -0.78 -13.09
CA ILE A 121 1.05 0.10 -13.26
C ILE A 121 0.55 1.33 -14.03
N TYR A 122 0.86 2.53 -13.52
CA TYR A 122 0.54 3.79 -14.17
C TYR A 122 1.84 4.41 -14.65
N ALA A 123 1.92 4.63 -15.96
CA ALA A 123 3.12 5.12 -16.61
C ALA A 123 2.78 6.30 -17.55
N MET A 124 3.70 7.26 -17.63
CA MET A 124 3.61 8.39 -18.53
C MET A 124 4.91 8.49 -19.33
N ALA A 125 4.83 8.42 -20.65
CA ALA A 125 5.96 8.70 -21.54
C ALA A 125 5.77 10.08 -22.16
N ILE A 126 6.81 10.90 -22.07
CA ILE A 126 6.85 12.27 -22.59
C ILE A 126 7.79 12.29 -23.79
N THR A 127 7.28 12.68 -24.94
CA THR A 127 8.04 12.72 -26.19
C THR A 127 8.07 14.14 -26.74
N TYR A 128 9.23 14.55 -27.19
CA TYR A 128 9.43 15.85 -27.86
C TYR A 128 10.01 15.66 -29.25
N MET A 129 9.28 16.13 -30.26
CA MET A 129 9.69 16.16 -31.63
C MET A 129 10.51 17.42 -31.91
N LEU A 130 11.75 17.25 -32.29
CA LEU A 130 12.60 18.35 -32.67
C LEU A 130 12.10 19.06 -33.95
N PRO A 131 12.29 20.38 -34.07
CA PRO A 131 12.08 21.06 -35.35
C PRO A 131 12.83 20.36 -36.47
N THR A 132 12.24 20.32 -37.70
CA THR A 132 12.71 19.48 -38.81
C THR A 132 14.19 19.64 -39.14
N GLU A 133 14.72 20.86 -39.03
CA GLU A 133 16.14 21.12 -39.23
C GLU A 133 17.04 20.48 -38.19
N ALA A 134 16.62 20.50 -36.90
CA ALA A 134 17.36 19.87 -35.81
C ALA A 134 17.22 18.34 -35.85
N ALA A 135 16.03 17.82 -36.19
CA ALA A 135 15.77 16.39 -36.35
C ALA A 135 16.64 15.75 -37.46
N ASN A 136 16.78 16.42 -38.63
CA ASN A 136 17.63 15.95 -39.71
C ASN A 136 19.13 15.92 -39.32
N ARG A 137 19.54 16.85 -38.47
CA ARG A 137 20.95 16.88 -37.99
C ARG A 137 21.23 15.79 -36.96
N VAL A 138 20.27 15.49 -36.08
CA VAL A 138 20.37 14.38 -35.12
C VAL A 138 20.35 13.03 -35.85
N ALA A 139 19.51 12.87 -36.86
CA ALA A 139 19.45 11.66 -37.69
C ALA A 139 20.78 11.44 -38.49
N ALA A 140 21.38 12.52 -39.00
CA ALA A 140 22.64 12.45 -39.70
C ALA A 140 23.81 12.02 -38.79
N TRP A 141 23.72 12.14 -37.51
CA TRP A 141 24.76 11.74 -36.55
C TRP A 141 24.85 10.20 -36.38
N PHE A 142 23.80 9.49 -36.71
CA PHE A 142 23.75 8.01 -36.70
C PHE A 142 24.07 7.37 -38.06
N VAL A 143 24.18 8.19 -39.12
CA VAL A 143 24.69 7.77 -40.42
C VAL A 143 26.16 8.17 -40.45
N VAL A 144 27.05 7.19 -40.32
CA VAL A 144 28.48 7.37 -40.46
C VAL A 144 28.73 7.72 -41.94
N ASP A 145 28.75 9.01 -42.25
CA ASP A 145 29.26 9.50 -43.53
C ASP A 145 30.62 10.20 -43.31
N ASP A 146 31.64 9.68 -43.93
CA ASP A 146 33.05 10.08 -43.82
C ASP A 146 33.37 11.43 -44.51
N SER A 147 32.31 12.21 -44.87
CA SER A 147 32.48 13.47 -45.57
C SER A 147 32.66 14.66 -44.59
N LYS A 148 33.79 15.24 -44.61
CA LYS A 148 34.23 16.45 -43.90
C LYS A 148 33.37 17.66 -44.25
N ASP A 149 32.35 17.97 -43.48
CA ASP A 149 31.84 19.36 -43.41
C ASP A 149 31.37 19.67 -41.97
N ARG A 150 32.33 20.06 -41.14
CA ARG A 150 32.15 20.56 -39.78
C ARG A 150 31.78 22.05 -39.82
N ARG A 151 30.62 22.43 -40.31
CA ARG A 151 30.08 23.78 -40.16
C ARG A 151 28.58 23.77 -39.83
N SER A 152 28.30 23.70 -38.58
CA SER A 152 27.18 24.19 -37.78
C SER A 152 26.88 23.16 -36.69
N SER A 153 27.65 23.19 -35.61
CA SER A 153 27.42 22.37 -34.43
C SER A 153 26.32 22.99 -33.59
N VAL A 154 25.07 22.67 -33.88
CA VAL A 154 24.08 22.68 -32.77
C VAL A 154 24.52 21.54 -31.84
N ASN A 155 24.95 21.91 -30.64
CA ASN A 155 25.48 20.95 -29.69
C ASN A 155 24.36 20.05 -29.23
N TYR A 156 24.38 18.75 -29.59
CA TYR A 156 23.38 17.74 -29.19
C TYR A 156 23.16 17.77 -27.66
N SER A 157 24.21 18.00 -26.89
CA SER A 157 24.13 18.09 -25.42
C SER A 157 23.28 19.30 -24.97
N ASP A 158 23.23 20.39 -25.71
CA ASP A 158 22.39 21.55 -25.37
C ASP A 158 20.90 21.26 -25.62
N ILE A 159 20.60 20.58 -26.74
CA ILE A 159 19.22 20.16 -27.04
C ILE A 159 18.70 19.17 -25.99
N LEU A 160 19.51 18.17 -25.64
CA LEU A 160 19.18 17.20 -24.62
C LEU A 160 18.98 17.86 -23.24
N ARG A 161 19.85 18.81 -22.89
CA ARG A 161 19.73 19.58 -21.66
C ARG A 161 18.43 20.38 -21.62
N LEU A 162 18.09 21.06 -22.72
CA LEU A 162 16.84 21.81 -22.84
C LEU A 162 15.62 20.91 -22.72
N PHE A 163 15.62 19.76 -23.38
CA PHE A 163 14.57 18.75 -23.25
C PHE A 163 14.39 18.31 -21.79
N LYS A 164 15.50 17.95 -21.10
CA LYS A 164 15.44 17.55 -19.71
C LYS A 164 14.90 18.64 -18.78
N MET A 165 15.29 19.91 -19.00
CA MET A 165 14.78 21.02 -18.20
C MET A 165 13.27 21.20 -18.38
N GLN A 166 12.78 21.14 -19.62
CA GLN A 166 11.33 21.26 -19.90
C GLN A 166 10.53 20.08 -19.34
N VAL A 167 11.09 18.86 -19.41
CA VAL A 167 10.45 17.67 -18.79
C VAL A 167 10.41 17.81 -17.27
N LEU A 168 11.46 18.34 -16.64
CA LEU A 168 11.46 18.57 -15.19
C LEU A 168 10.41 19.63 -14.80
N ASP A 169 10.29 20.73 -15.54
CA ASP A 169 9.27 21.76 -15.27
C ASP A 169 7.82 21.21 -15.42
N LEU A 170 7.61 20.33 -16.39
CA LEU A 170 6.34 19.61 -16.52
C LEU A 170 6.10 18.65 -15.36
N ALA A 171 7.13 17.87 -14.98
CA ALA A 171 7.04 16.92 -13.88
C ALA A 171 6.81 17.62 -12.54
N ASP A 172 7.45 18.76 -12.29
CA ASP A 172 7.22 19.58 -11.08
C ASP A 172 5.77 20.10 -11.03
N GLY A 173 5.25 20.55 -12.17
CA GLY A 173 3.84 20.96 -12.28
C GLY A 173 2.86 19.82 -11.98
N LEU A 174 3.08 18.65 -12.57
CA LEU A 174 2.27 17.45 -12.32
C LEU A 174 2.48 16.88 -10.91
N GLY A 175 3.67 17.07 -10.32
CA GLY A 175 4.03 16.59 -8.98
C GLY A 175 3.17 17.18 -7.85
N SER A 176 2.53 18.32 -8.09
CA SER A 176 1.56 18.91 -7.16
C SER A 176 0.26 18.09 -7.05
N ALA A 177 -0.11 17.36 -8.12
CA ALA A 177 -1.35 16.62 -8.26
C ALA A 177 -1.16 15.10 -8.16
N LEU A 178 -0.03 14.60 -8.67
CA LEU A 178 0.28 13.18 -8.83
C LEU A 178 1.60 12.85 -8.13
N ASN A 179 1.71 11.65 -7.57
CA ASN A 179 3.00 11.16 -7.07
C ASN A 179 3.81 10.61 -8.25
N LEU A 180 4.87 11.33 -8.67
CA LEU A 180 5.69 11.01 -9.83
C LEU A 180 7.03 10.40 -9.42
N ARG A 181 7.47 9.37 -10.15
CA ARG A 181 8.80 8.77 -10.02
C ARG A 181 9.43 8.63 -11.42
N PRO A 182 10.59 9.26 -11.68
CA PRO A 182 11.25 9.09 -12.97
C PRO A 182 11.67 7.64 -13.18
N MET A 183 11.59 7.16 -14.42
CA MET A 183 12.05 5.83 -14.80
C MET A 183 13.55 5.84 -15.02
N SER A 184 14.24 4.84 -14.45
CA SER A 184 15.60 4.50 -14.86
C SER A 184 15.63 3.93 -16.29
N SER A 185 16.81 3.73 -16.87
CA SER A 185 16.92 3.09 -18.18
C SER A 185 16.28 1.70 -18.20
N ASP A 186 16.50 0.89 -17.16
CA ASP A 186 15.91 -0.46 -17.05
C ASP A 186 14.39 -0.39 -16.86
N ASP A 187 13.88 0.55 -16.04
CA ASP A 187 12.46 0.77 -15.85
C ASP A 187 11.79 1.13 -17.17
N LEU A 188 12.39 2.04 -17.94
CA LEU A 188 11.85 2.49 -19.22
C LEU A 188 11.84 1.34 -20.25
N LEU A 189 12.92 0.56 -20.35
CA LEU A 189 12.96 -0.62 -21.23
C LEU A 189 11.92 -1.67 -20.84
N THR A 190 11.78 -1.95 -19.55
CA THR A 190 10.77 -2.88 -19.03
C THR A 190 9.35 -2.43 -19.39
N TYR A 191 9.06 -1.13 -19.18
CA TYR A 191 7.77 -0.55 -19.55
C TYR A 191 7.50 -0.65 -21.06
N LEU A 192 8.45 -0.28 -21.90
CA LEU A 192 8.30 -0.35 -23.34
C LEU A 192 8.14 -1.79 -23.85
N HIS A 193 8.90 -2.72 -23.29
CA HIS A 193 8.75 -4.15 -23.58
C HIS A 193 7.36 -4.67 -23.21
N CYS A 194 6.84 -4.29 -22.04
CA CYS A 194 5.48 -4.62 -21.62
C CYS A 194 4.45 -4.03 -22.58
N CYS A 195 4.65 -2.79 -23.05
CA CYS A 195 3.76 -2.18 -24.06
C CYS A 195 3.70 -2.98 -25.37
N VAL A 196 4.81 -3.58 -25.79
CA VAL A 196 4.91 -4.39 -27.01
C VAL A 196 4.30 -5.78 -26.82
N THR A 197 4.73 -6.51 -25.80
CA THR A 197 4.47 -7.94 -25.66
C THR A 197 3.34 -8.28 -24.68
N GLY A 198 2.96 -7.33 -23.81
CA GLY A 198 2.06 -7.57 -22.69
C GLY A 198 2.65 -8.52 -21.64
N LEU A 199 3.98 -8.70 -21.60
CA LEU A 199 4.71 -9.48 -20.60
C LEU A 199 5.35 -8.54 -19.57
N ASP A 200 5.10 -8.83 -18.31
CA ASP A 200 5.68 -8.10 -17.19
C ASP A 200 6.91 -8.84 -16.67
N HIS A 201 8.06 -8.55 -17.28
CA HIS A 201 9.35 -9.03 -16.80
C HIS A 201 10.41 -7.96 -16.99
N ARG A 202 11.40 -7.96 -16.12
CA ARG A 202 12.44 -6.93 -16.11
C ARG A 202 13.36 -7.08 -17.33
N VAL A 203 13.54 -5.96 -18.03
CA VAL A 203 14.50 -5.82 -19.13
C VAL A 203 15.61 -4.87 -18.67
N ASN A 204 16.84 -5.37 -18.64
CA ASN A 204 18.01 -4.57 -18.26
C ASN A 204 18.69 -3.98 -19.51
N LEU A 205 19.24 -2.79 -19.36
CA LEU A 205 20.04 -2.17 -20.41
C LEU A 205 21.31 -2.99 -20.64
N PRO A 206 21.57 -3.45 -21.89
CA PRO A 206 22.79 -4.15 -22.20
C PRO A 206 24.02 -3.26 -21.96
N PRO A 207 25.14 -3.82 -21.47
CA PRO A 207 26.37 -3.07 -21.24
C PRO A 207 27.02 -2.56 -22.53
N ILE A 208 26.72 -3.20 -23.67
CA ILE A 208 27.15 -2.78 -24.99
C ILE A 208 25.98 -2.07 -25.68
N PRO A 209 26.17 -0.84 -26.22
CA PRO A 209 25.13 -0.14 -26.94
C PRO A 209 24.58 -0.97 -28.09
N MET A 210 23.23 -1.10 -28.12
CA MET A 210 22.54 -1.77 -29.22
C MET A 210 21.24 -1.02 -29.57
N TYR A 211 20.72 -1.30 -30.77
CA TYR A 211 19.45 -0.72 -31.19
C TYR A 211 18.30 -1.30 -30.37
N LEU A 212 17.47 -0.41 -29.83
CA LEU A 212 16.37 -0.78 -28.94
C LEU A 212 15.23 -1.49 -29.67
N ASP A 213 15.00 -1.18 -30.94
CA ASP A 213 13.99 -1.87 -31.77
C ASP A 213 14.33 -3.35 -31.92
N ALA A 214 15.64 -3.71 -32.09
CA ALA A 214 16.06 -5.10 -32.14
C ALA A 214 15.96 -5.78 -30.75
N LEU A 215 16.27 -5.07 -29.68
CA LEU A 215 16.18 -5.59 -28.31
C LEU A 215 14.72 -5.86 -27.90
N LEU A 216 13.80 -4.94 -28.23
CA LEU A 216 12.41 -4.96 -27.78
C LEU A 216 11.48 -5.76 -28.71
N ALA A 217 11.87 -6.02 -29.96
CA ALA A 217 11.14 -6.86 -30.90
C ALA A 217 11.40 -8.34 -30.66
N SER A 218 11.25 -8.82 -29.44
CA SER A 218 11.54 -10.18 -29.01
C SER A 218 10.49 -11.22 -29.43
N ALA A 219 9.42 -10.79 -30.10
CA ALA A 219 8.30 -11.65 -30.49
C ALA A 219 7.89 -11.42 -31.95
N ASP A 220 7.39 -12.45 -32.62
CA ASP A 220 6.86 -12.36 -33.96
C ASP A 220 5.58 -11.51 -33.97
N PHE A 221 5.41 -10.69 -35.00
CA PHE A 221 4.21 -9.89 -35.24
C PHE A 221 3.47 -10.35 -36.48
N TYR A 222 2.19 -10.66 -36.28
CA TYR A 222 1.27 -11.01 -37.35
C TYR A 222 0.20 -9.94 -37.48
N GLY A 223 0.19 -9.23 -38.58
CA GLY A 223 -0.81 -8.20 -38.85
C GLY A 223 -2.17 -8.77 -39.29
N GLY A 224 -3.03 -7.90 -39.82
CA GLY A 224 -4.36 -8.23 -40.35
C GLY A 224 -5.50 -7.77 -39.44
N LEU A 225 -6.71 -8.33 -39.65
CA LEU A 225 -7.92 -7.94 -38.90
C LEU A 225 -7.90 -8.40 -37.44
N ALA A 226 -7.12 -9.42 -37.14
CA ALA A 226 -6.93 -10.01 -35.81
C ALA A 226 -5.42 -10.14 -35.52
N PRO A 227 -4.71 -9.03 -35.27
CA PRO A 227 -3.26 -9.07 -35.13
C PRO A 227 -2.85 -9.86 -33.89
N ARG A 228 -1.59 -10.35 -33.92
CA ARG A 228 -1.00 -11.16 -32.85
C ARG A 228 0.46 -10.78 -32.64
N VAL A 229 0.89 -10.75 -31.38
CA VAL A 229 2.28 -10.59 -30.95
C VAL A 229 2.70 -11.83 -30.19
N GLY A 230 3.68 -12.58 -30.72
CA GLY A 230 4.03 -13.88 -30.18
C GLY A 230 2.82 -14.81 -30.14
N GLY A 231 2.53 -15.38 -28.97
CA GLY A 231 1.34 -16.20 -28.70
C GLY A 231 0.04 -15.45 -28.47
N LYS A 232 0.09 -14.11 -28.24
CA LYS A 232 -1.08 -13.36 -27.77
C LYS A 232 -1.83 -12.69 -28.90
N HIS A 233 -3.16 -12.90 -28.96
CA HIS A 233 -4.09 -12.21 -29.83
C HIS A 233 -4.37 -10.80 -29.30
N LEU A 234 -4.34 -9.81 -30.18
CA LEU A 234 -4.59 -8.39 -29.86
C LEU A 234 -6.03 -8.01 -30.20
N ARG A 235 -6.70 -7.36 -29.24
CA ARG A 235 -8.04 -6.78 -29.42
C ARG A 235 -8.02 -5.32 -28.99
N PRO A 236 -7.67 -4.40 -29.90
CA PRO A 236 -7.72 -2.98 -29.62
C PRO A 236 -9.17 -2.48 -29.60
N ILE A 237 -9.55 -1.76 -28.57
CA ILE A 237 -10.85 -1.10 -28.43
C ILE A 237 -10.62 0.40 -28.50
N THR A 238 -11.42 1.10 -29.31
CA THR A 238 -11.36 2.55 -29.48
C THR A 238 -12.67 3.20 -29.11
N ILE A 239 -12.59 4.37 -28.46
CA ILE A 239 -13.71 5.25 -28.20
C ILE A 239 -14.07 5.99 -29.48
N MET A 240 -15.35 5.97 -29.86
CA MET A 240 -15.88 6.54 -31.10
C MET A 240 -16.65 7.85 -30.85
N GLY A 241 -17.03 8.12 -29.62
CA GLY A 241 -17.81 9.28 -29.23
C GLY A 241 -17.69 9.55 -27.75
N TYR A 242 -18.06 10.74 -27.34
CA TYR A 242 -17.90 11.24 -25.96
C TYR A 242 -19.25 11.65 -25.38
N PRO A 243 -19.45 11.56 -24.07
CA PRO A 243 -20.60 12.12 -23.39
C PRO A 243 -20.60 13.65 -23.51
N GLN A 244 -21.76 14.28 -23.32
CA GLN A 244 -21.89 15.75 -23.35
C GLN A 244 -21.10 16.46 -22.26
N GLN A 245 -20.90 15.82 -21.13
CA GLN A 245 -20.13 16.33 -20.01
C GLN A 245 -19.10 15.29 -19.60
N SER A 246 -17.89 15.73 -19.30
CA SER A 246 -16.84 14.90 -18.73
C SER A 246 -16.64 15.26 -17.26
N LEU A 247 -16.34 14.26 -16.45
CA LEU A 247 -16.03 14.40 -15.02
C LEU A 247 -14.70 13.73 -14.76
N PRO A 248 -13.91 14.23 -13.80
CA PRO A 248 -12.67 13.58 -13.41
C PRO A 248 -12.89 12.12 -13.02
N GLY A 249 -12.04 11.22 -13.55
CA GLY A 249 -12.12 9.80 -13.24
C GLY A 249 -13.29 9.04 -13.89
N ILE A 250 -13.93 9.59 -14.92
CA ILE A 250 -15.08 8.97 -15.62
C ILE A 250 -14.75 7.59 -16.19
N LEU A 251 -13.47 7.30 -16.49
CA LEU A 251 -12.98 6.02 -16.98
C LEU A 251 -12.38 5.12 -15.89
N ASP A 252 -12.34 5.54 -14.62
CA ASP A 252 -11.69 4.82 -13.52
C ASP A 252 -12.30 3.44 -13.22
N LYS A 253 -13.53 3.19 -13.66
CA LYS A 253 -14.14 1.85 -13.62
C LYS A 253 -13.35 0.79 -14.39
N LEU A 254 -12.52 1.18 -15.36
CA LEU A 254 -11.60 0.27 -16.05
C LEU A 254 -10.63 -0.42 -15.07
N ASN A 255 -10.22 0.27 -14.00
CA ASN A 255 -9.35 -0.28 -12.94
C ASN A 255 -9.95 -1.47 -12.17
N GLN A 256 -11.24 -1.74 -12.32
CA GLN A 256 -11.94 -2.84 -11.65
C GLN A 256 -12.07 -4.11 -12.50
N LEU A 257 -11.67 -4.08 -13.77
CA LEU A 257 -11.77 -5.22 -14.68
C LEU A 257 -10.94 -6.41 -14.16
N PRO A 258 -11.50 -7.65 -14.18
CA PRO A 258 -10.87 -8.84 -13.62
C PRO A 258 -10.01 -9.61 -14.64
N PHE A 259 -9.29 -8.90 -15.52
CA PHE A 259 -8.40 -9.47 -16.53
C PHE A 259 -7.30 -8.49 -16.93
N PRO A 260 -6.20 -8.96 -17.55
CA PRO A 260 -5.12 -8.10 -18.01
C PRO A 260 -5.57 -7.22 -19.17
N TYR A 261 -5.17 -5.97 -19.16
CA TYR A 261 -5.35 -5.04 -20.27
C TYR A 261 -4.32 -3.91 -20.19
N ARG A 262 -4.14 -3.17 -21.28
CA ARG A 262 -3.42 -1.91 -21.33
C ARG A 262 -4.35 -0.83 -21.87
N TRP A 263 -4.56 0.23 -21.09
CA TRP A 263 -5.29 1.43 -21.51
C TRP A 263 -4.27 2.52 -21.78
N SER A 264 -4.10 2.86 -23.07
CA SER A 264 -3.16 3.85 -23.56
C SER A 264 -3.91 5.09 -24.02
N THR A 265 -3.50 6.25 -23.50
CA THR A 265 -3.98 7.56 -23.93
C THR A 265 -2.81 8.34 -24.52
N ARG A 266 -2.93 8.75 -25.79
CA ARG A 266 -1.96 9.60 -26.46
C ARG A 266 -2.56 10.98 -26.65
N PHE A 267 -1.80 12.01 -26.32
CA PHE A 267 -2.16 13.42 -26.58
C PHE A 267 -0.99 14.13 -27.27
N ILE A 268 -1.25 14.70 -28.45
CA ILE A 268 -0.28 15.49 -29.23
C ILE A 268 -0.71 16.95 -29.08
N ALA A 269 0.08 17.75 -28.37
CA ALA A 269 -0.23 19.13 -28.10
C ALA A 269 -0.15 20.01 -29.36
N MET A 270 -0.96 21.05 -29.42
CA MET A 270 -0.94 22.04 -30.48
C MET A 270 -0.69 23.44 -29.96
N ASP A 271 -0.04 24.27 -30.73
CA ASP A 271 0.08 25.69 -30.39
C ASP A 271 -1.29 26.40 -30.46
N PRO A 272 -1.51 27.45 -29.66
CA PRO A 272 -2.79 28.20 -29.66
C PRO A 272 -3.25 28.67 -31.02
N SER A 273 -2.32 29.10 -31.89
CA SER A 273 -2.62 29.57 -33.24
C SER A 273 -3.19 28.46 -34.13
N ASP A 274 -2.65 27.26 -34.06
CA ASP A 274 -3.12 26.12 -34.89
C ASP A 274 -4.42 25.52 -34.32
N ALA A 275 -4.53 25.47 -32.99
CA ALA A 275 -5.78 25.13 -32.32
C ALA A 275 -6.90 26.11 -32.70
N GLY A 276 -6.63 27.42 -32.64
CA GLY A 276 -7.60 28.46 -32.99
C GLY A 276 -8.07 28.39 -34.44
N LYS A 277 -7.18 28.07 -35.40
CA LYS A 277 -7.56 27.82 -36.81
C LYS A 277 -8.53 26.66 -36.91
N ARG A 278 -8.23 25.55 -36.28
CA ARG A 278 -9.05 24.33 -36.32
C ARG A 278 -10.40 24.52 -35.65
N LEU A 279 -10.45 25.20 -34.49
CA LEU A 279 -11.72 25.54 -33.83
C LEU A 279 -12.59 26.47 -34.69
N LYS A 280 -11.99 27.45 -35.38
CA LYS A 280 -12.67 28.29 -36.33
C LYS A 280 -13.27 27.51 -37.50
N ASP A 281 -12.55 26.49 -38.01
CA ASP A 281 -13.05 25.60 -39.05
C ASP A 281 -14.24 24.76 -38.54
N TYR A 282 -14.22 24.23 -37.34
CA TYR A 282 -15.35 23.55 -36.69
C TYR A 282 -16.54 24.48 -36.54
N ARG A 283 -16.36 25.72 -36.06
CA ARG A 283 -17.39 26.73 -35.92
C ARG A 283 -18.05 27.01 -37.28
N LEU A 284 -17.25 27.30 -38.30
CA LEU A 284 -17.74 27.56 -39.65
C LEU A 284 -18.51 26.36 -40.22
N GLY A 285 -18.07 25.15 -39.94
CA GLY A 285 -18.76 23.91 -40.33
C GLY A 285 -20.16 23.82 -39.72
N TRP A 286 -20.31 24.13 -38.43
CA TRP A 286 -21.59 24.14 -37.74
C TRP A 286 -22.46 25.32 -38.13
N TRP A 287 -21.93 26.53 -38.34
CA TRP A 287 -22.65 27.67 -38.86
C TRP A 287 -23.26 27.40 -40.23
N LYS A 288 -22.55 26.70 -41.13
CA LYS A 288 -23.07 26.28 -42.43
C LYS A 288 -24.22 25.27 -42.29
N LYS A 289 -24.17 24.36 -41.35
CA LYS A 289 -25.23 23.37 -41.07
C LYS A 289 -26.46 23.98 -40.39
N ARG A 290 -26.39 25.20 -39.84
CA ARG A 290 -27.49 25.91 -39.23
C ARG A 290 -28.66 26.11 -40.20
N LEU A 291 -28.33 26.41 -41.43
CA LEU A 291 -29.31 26.51 -42.53
C LEU A 291 -29.25 25.17 -43.27
N GLY A 292 -30.22 24.31 -43.10
CA GLY A 292 -30.34 23.10 -43.90
C GLY A 292 -30.31 23.42 -45.39
N VAL A 293 -30.00 22.45 -46.27
CA VAL A 293 -29.90 22.63 -47.73
C VAL A 293 -31.10 23.39 -48.29
N MET A 294 -32.28 23.20 -47.75
CA MET A 294 -33.53 23.91 -48.14
C MET A 294 -33.54 25.39 -47.71
N GLY A 295 -32.92 25.72 -46.56
CA GLY A 295 -32.77 27.08 -46.04
C GLY A 295 -31.76 27.88 -46.87
N LEU A 296 -30.67 27.27 -47.31
CA LEU A 296 -29.67 27.88 -48.21
C LEU A 296 -30.31 28.23 -49.59
N ILE A 297 -31.13 27.35 -50.16
CA ILE A 297 -31.83 27.58 -51.45
C ILE A 297 -32.84 28.71 -51.29
N LYS A 298 -33.58 28.79 -50.17
CA LYS A 298 -34.54 29.87 -49.90
C LYS A 298 -33.87 31.23 -49.61
N SER A 299 -32.79 31.27 -48.92
CA SER A 299 -32.05 32.51 -48.64
C SER A 299 -31.39 33.09 -49.90
N THR A 300 -30.99 32.23 -50.86
CA THR A 300 -30.43 32.65 -52.14
C THR A 300 -31.52 33.09 -53.13
N ALA A 301 -32.76 32.65 -52.89
CA ALA A 301 -33.93 32.99 -53.74
C ALA A 301 -34.73 34.23 -53.29
N GLY A 302 -34.29 34.91 -52.21
CA GLY A 302 -34.86 36.20 -51.77
C GLY A 302 -36.24 36.14 -51.12
N ASN A 303 -36.77 35.00 -50.77
CA ASN A 303 -38.12 34.84 -50.23
C ASN A 303 -38.12 34.24 -48.79
N GLY A 304 -38.27 35.12 -47.78
CA GLY A 304 -38.81 34.79 -46.49
C GLY A 304 -37.82 34.46 -45.40
N ASP A 305 -38.16 34.92 -44.21
CA ASP A 305 -37.51 34.60 -42.96
C ASP A 305 -37.32 33.08 -42.79
N ALA A 306 -36.08 32.63 -42.68
CA ALA A 306 -35.74 31.21 -42.45
C ALA A 306 -36.11 30.81 -41.03
N THR A 307 -37.39 30.47 -40.79
CA THR A 307 -37.91 30.05 -39.49
C THR A 307 -37.45 28.67 -39.02
N TRP A 308 -36.69 27.94 -39.82
CA TRP A 308 -36.17 26.61 -39.46
C TRP A 308 -34.66 26.66 -39.30
N GLN A 309 -34.24 27.05 -38.11
CA GLN A 309 -32.85 26.92 -37.68
C GLN A 309 -32.67 25.56 -37.00
N ASN A 310 -31.57 24.87 -37.33
CA ASN A 310 -31.14 23.71 -36.56
C ASN A 310 -30.51 24.19 -35.25
N ASN A 311 -31.31 24.13 -34.17
CA ASN A 311 -30.88 24.60 -32.83
C ASN A 311 -29.64 23.86 -32.31
N ASP A 312 -29.48 22.61 -32.69
CA ASP A 312 -28.31 21.82 -32.33
C ASP A 312 -27.04 22.38 -32.99
N ALA A 313 -27.12 22.70 -34.29
CA ALA A 313 -26.00 23.31 -35.02
C ALA A 313 -25.65 24.73 -34.49
N VAL A 314 -26.64 25.48 -33.97
CA VAL A 314 -26.40 26.77 -33.34
C VAL A 314 -25.71 26.56 -31.97
N ALA A 315 -26.17 25.61 -31.16
CA ALA A 315 -25.56 25.30 -29.88
C ALA A 315 -24.09 24.86 -30.03
N GLN A 316 -23.80 23.99 -31.01
CA GLN A 316 -22.44 23.54 -31.33
C GLN A 316 -21.53 24.66 -31.84
N ALA A 317 -22.09 25.64 -32.56
CA ALA A 317 -21.33 26.79 -33.04
C ALA A 317 -20.98 27.76 -31.86
N LEU A 318 -21.89 27.93 -30.89
CA LEU A 318 -21.66 28.74 -29.70
C LEU A 318 -20.61 28.06 -28.78
N ASP A 319 -20.69 26.74 -28.57
CA ASP A 319 -19.70 25.96 -27.86
C ASP A 319 -18.30 26.12 -28.49
N ALA A 320 -18.21 26.11 -29.83
CA ALA A 320 -16.95 26.38 -30.52
C ALA A 320 -16.44 27.83 -30.32
N ASP A 321 -17.31 28.83 -30.17
CA ASP A 321 -16.90 30.22 -29.85
C ASP A 321 -16.36 30.33 -28.42
N GLU A 322 -16.97 29.63 -27.45
CA GLU A 322 -16.49 29.55 -26.09
C GLU A 322 -15.11 28.85 -26.05
N ALA A 323 -14.97 27.73 -26.74
CA ALA A 323 -13.71 27.01 -26.90
C ALA A 323 -12.56 27.85 -27.49
N ILE A 324 -12.87 28.73 -28.47
CA ILE A 324 -11.90 29.69 -29.03
C ILE A 324 -11.48 30.70 -27.95
N THR A 325 -12.43 31.21 -27.18
CA THR A 325 -12.17 32.19 -26.11
C THR A 325 -11.30 31.61 -25.03
N GLU A 326 -11.59 30.39 -24.55
CA GLU A 326 -10.79 29.69 -23.53
C GLU A 326 -9.34 29.41 -24.01
N ASN A 327 -9.20 29.00 -25.29
CA ASN A 327 -7.89 28.79 -25.91
C ASN A 327 -7.07 30.09 -26.00
N ASP A 328 -7.70 31.21 -26.36
CA ASP A 328 -7.04 32.51 -26.52
C ASP A 328 -6.69 33.11 -25.16
N GLN A 329 -7.47 32.86 -24.13
CA GLN A 329 -7.17 33.24 -22.73
C GLN A 329 -6.11 32.35 -22.07
N GLY A 330 -5.79 31.20 -22.66
CA GLY A 330 -4.81 30.27 -22.14
C GLY A 330 -5.30 29.42 -20.96
N LEU A 331 -6.60 29.36 -20.70
CA LEU A 331 -7.19 28.52 -19.66
C LEU A 331 -7.07 27.04 -19.97
N VAL A 332 -7.06 26.69 -21.24
CA VAL A 332 -6.86 25.34 -21.77
C VAL A 332 -5.95 25.36 -23.00
N ARG A 333 -5.40 24.21 -23.35
CA ARG A 333 -4.74 23.96 -24.62
C ARG A 333 -5.45 22.85 -25.36
N TYR A 334 -5.41 22.88 -26.68
CA TYR A 334 -6.00 21.86 -27.53
C TYR A 334 -4.93 20.93 -28.07
N GLY A 335 -5.30 19.70 -28.32
CA GLY A 335 -4.43 18.69 -28.94
C GLY A 335 -5.21 17.54 -29.54
N MET A 336 -4.48 16.70 -30.28
CA MET A 336 -4.99 15.48 -30.87
C MET A 336 -4.99 14.36 -29.82
N TYR A 337 -6.16 13.89 -29.46
CA TYR A 337 -6.36 12.81 -28.50
C TYR A 337 -6.56 11.47 -29.23
N THR A 338 -6.01 10.42 -28.66
CA THR A 338 -6.24 9.04 -29.09
C THR A 338 -6.24 8.16 -27.87
N THR A 339 -7.27 7.36 -27.68
CA THR A 339 -7.26 6.34 -26.63
C THR A 339 -7.48 4.96 -27.23
N THR A 340 -6.75 3.98 -26.73
CA THR A 340 -6.82 2.58 -27.13
C THR A 340 -6.76 1.72 -25.89
N ILE A 341 -7.80 0.91 -25.65
CA ILE A 341 -7.75 -0.14 -24.63
C ILE A 341 -7.40 -1.44 -25.34
N LEU A 342 -6.25 -2.01 -25.00
CA LEU A 342 -5.72 -3.20 -25.64
C LEU A 342 -5.89 -4.41 -24.73
N VAL A 343 -6.66 -5.39 -25.14
CA VAL A 343 -6.77 -6.71 -24.54
C VAL A 343 -5.83 -7.65 -25.26
N MET A 344 -5.00 -8.39 -24.51
CA MET A 344 -4.06 -9.38 -25.02
C MET A 344 -4.30 -10.71 -24.31
N ASP A 345 -4.54 -11.80 -25.06
CA ASP A 345 -4.73 -13.13 -24.50
C ASP A 345 -4.23 -14.20 -25.50
N GLU A 346 -3.71 -15.31 -24.98
CA GLU A 346 -3.30 -16.46 -25.79
C GLU A 346 -4.51 -17.18 -26.42
N ASP A 347 -5.66 -17.15 -25.74
CA ASP A 347 -6.92 -17.67 -26.23
C ASP A 347 -7.72 -16.55 -26.91
N MET A 348 -8.03 -16.76 -28.19
CA MET A 348 -8.78 -15.79 -28.99
C MET A 348 -10.22 -15.57 -28.47
N GLY A 349 -10.86 -16.63 -27.96
CA GLY A 349 -12.21 -16.58 -27.43
C GLY A 349 -12.28 -15.72 -26.15
N ARG A 350 -11.30 -15.87 -25.25
CA ARG A 350 -11.15 -15.03 -24.05
C ARG A 350 -10.83 -13.59 -24.42
N ALA A 351 -9.93 -13.35 -25.38
CA ALA A 351 -9.61 -12.02 -25.87
C ALA A 351 -10.87 -11.31 -26.36
N ASP A 352 -11.71 -12.00 -27.14
CA ASP A 352 -12.98 -11.44 -27.66
C ASP A 352 -14.03 -11.24 -26.57
N ALA A 353 -14.12 -12.13 -25.59
CA ALA A 353 -15.03 -11.99 -24.45
C ALA A 353 -14.65 -10.78 -23.58
N ASN A 354 -13.38 -10.68 -23.22
CA ASN A 354 -12.84 -9.57 -22.45
C ASN A 354 -12.98 -8.22 -23.18
N ALA A 355 -12.73 -8.19 -24.46
CA ALA A 355 -12.91 -6.98 -25.28
C ALA A 355 -14.38 -6.53 -25.32
N ARG A 356 -15.34 -7.45 -25.40
CA ARG A 356 -16.78 -7.14 -25.32
C ARG A 356 -17.17 -6.57 -23.95
N GLU A 357 -16.57 -7.06 -22.85
CA GLU A 357 -16.82 -6.52 -21.53
C GLU A 357 -16.31 -5.08 -21.40
N VAL A 358 -15.12 -4.77 -21.93
CA VAL A 358 -14.60 -3.39 -22.02
C VAL A 358 -15.56 -2.49 -22.78
N VAL A 359 -16.03 -2.93 -23.97
CA VAL A 359 -16.98 -2.15 -24.80
C VAL A 359 -18.28 -1.91 -24.04
N LYS A 360 -18.81 -2.90 -23.33
CA LYS A 360 -20.01 -2.77 -22.51
C LYS A 360 -19.82 -1.75 -21.38
N LEU A 361 -18.70 -1.82 -20.67
CA LEU A 361 -18.37 -0.87 -19.61
C LEU A 361 -18.28 0.57 -20.14
N LEU A 362 -17.57 0.78 -21.24
CA LEU A 362 -17.45 2.09 -21.89
C LEU A 362 -18.81 2.64 -22.30
N ARG A 363 -19.64 1.84 -22.97
CA ARG A 363 -20.99 2.25 -23.40
C ARG A 363 -21.90 2.61 -22.23
N ASN A 364 -21.82 1.87 -21.14
CA ASN A 364 -22.58 2.17 -19.92
C ASN A 364 -22.16 3.50 -19.27
N ASN A 365 -20.94 3.96 -19.52
CA ASN A 365 -20.43 5.27 -19.08
C ASN A 365 -20.61 6.38 -20.15
N GLY A 366 -21.38 6.14 -21.20
CA GLY A 366 -21.68 7.15 -22.22
C GLY A 366 -20.62 7.27 -23.34
N PHE A 367 -19.69 6.31 -23.47
CA PHE A 367 -18.68 6.29 -24.52
C PHE A 367 -19.01 5.25 -25.58
N PRO A 368 -19.60 5.63 -26.72
CA PRO A 368 -19.70 4.75 -27.89
C PRO A 368 -18.31 4.21 -28.24
N SER A 369 -18.17 2.90 -28.28
CA SER A 369 -16.89 2.25 -28.51
C SER A 369 -17.04 0.97 -29.32
N ARG A 370 -15.96 0.55 -29.96
CA ARG A 370 -15.89 -0.69 -30.74
C ARG A 370 -14.55 -1.38 -30.62
N VAL A 371 -14.55 -2.68 -30.85
CA VAL A 371 -13.33 -3.44 -31.11
C VAL A 371 -12.90 -3.11 -32.56
N GLU A 372 -11.62 -2.72 -32.73
CA GLU A 372 -11.08 -2.42 -34.06
C GLU A 372 -10.73 -3.72 -34.82
N ASP A 373 -11.00 -3.70 -36.08
CA ASP A 373 -10.67 -4.77 -37.06
C ASP A 373 -9.73 -4.24 -38.16
N MET A 374 -10.22 -3.46 -39.09
CA MET A 374 -9.40 -2.89 -40.17
C MET A 374 -8.33 -1.90 -39.66
N ASN A 375 -8.59 -1.20 -38.56
CA ASN A 375 -7.64 -0.27 -37.92
C ASN A 375 -6.89 -0.93 -36.75
N ALA A 376 -6.97 -2.24 -36.57
CA ALA A 376 -6.43 -2.93 -35.39
C ALA A 376 -4.90 -2.79 -35.26
N VAL A 377 -4.17 -2.95 -36.35
CA VAL A 377 -2.70 -2.78 -36.40
C VAL A 377 -2.31 -1.34 -36.09
N GLU A 378 -2.94 -0.38 -36.72
CA GLU A 378 -2.69 1.04 -36.53
C GLU A 378 -3.06 1.51 -35.13
N ALA A 379 -4.15 0.98 -34.53
CA ALA A 379 -4.53 1.27 -33.16
C ALA A 379 -3.50 0.72 -32.17
N TYR A 380 -2.97 -0.48 -32.40
CA TYR A 380 -1.89 -1.04 -31.60
C TYR A 380 -0.61 -0.21 -31.70
N LEU A 381 -0.11 0.06 -32.92
CA LEU A 381 1.12 0.82 -33.13
C LEU A 381 1.01 2.23 -32.56
N GLY A 382 -0.10 2.92 -32.79
CA GLY A 382 -0.34 4.26 -32.26
C GLY A 382 -0.54 4.33 -30.74
N SER A 383 -0.65 3.19 -30.07
CA SER A 383 -0.63 3.11 -28.60
C SER A 383 0.79 2.97 -28.03
N LEU A 384 1.81 2.71 -28.88
CA LEU A 384 3.18 2.58 -28.41
C LEU A 384 3.79 3.95 -28.10
N PRO A 385 4.44 4.10 -26.92
CA PRO A 385 5.09 5.35 -26.55
C PRO A 385 6.09 5.84 -27.60
N GLY A 386 6.01 7.10 -27.99
CA GLY A 386 6.86 7.69 -29.03
C GLY A 386 6.26 7.65 -30.43
N ASP A 387 5.19 6.86 -30.69
CA ASP A 387 4.52 6.87 -31.98
C ASP A 387 3.45 7.99 -32.04
N GLY A 388 3.65 8.98 -32.90
CA GLY A 388 2.72 10.08 -33.17
C GLY A 388 1.93 9.93 -34.48
N TYR A 389 2.24 8.93 -35.29
CA TYR A 389 1.74 8.82 -36.67
C TYR A 389 0.60 7.82 -36.83
N ALA A 390 0.77 6.62 -36.28
CA ALA A 390 -0.24 5.57 -36.41
C ALA A 390 -1.57 5.95 -35.75
N ASN A 391 -2.63 5.27 -36.15
CA ASN A 391 -4.02 5.45 -35.78
C ASN A 391 -4.69 6.71 -36.34
N ILE A 392 -5.75 6.49 -37.11
CA ILE A 392 -6.55 7.55 -37.77
C ILE A 392 -7.51 8.28 -36.83
N ARG A 393 -7.75 7.74 -35.63
CA ARG A 393 -8.69 8.28 -34.67
C ARG A 393 -7.99 9.32 -33.77
N LYS A 394 -8.09 10.58 -34.21
CA LYS A 394 -7.41 11.73 -33.59
C LYS A 394 -8.39 12.91 -33.39
N PRO A 395 -9.45 12.78 -32.55
CA PRO A 395 -10.29 13.91 -32.18
C PRO A 395 -9.46 15.00 -31.50
N CYS A 396 -9.90 16.24 -31.66
CA CYS A 396 -9.32 17.40 -31.01
C CYS A 396 -10.06 17.62 -29.68
N ILE A 397 -9.35 17.61 -28.56
CA ILE A 397 -9.91 17.93 -27.24
C ILE A 397 -9.01 18.92 -26.51
N ASN A 398 -9.54 19.57 -25.49
CA ASN A 398 -8.76 20.45 -24.62
C ASN A 398 -8.09 19.68 -23.47
N THR A 399 -7.14 20.32 -22.79
CA THR A 399 -6.35 19.72 -21.70
C THR A 399 -7.17 19.45 -20.44
N LEU A 400 -8.24 20.19 -20.17
CA LEU A 400 -9.13 19.92 -19.04
C LEU A 400 -9.96 18.65 -19.29
N ASN A 401 -10.53 18.50 -20.47
CA ASN A 401 -11.22 17.26 -20.87
C ASN A 401 -10.24 16.08 -20.91
N LEU A 402 -9.00 16.30 -21.35
CA LEU A 402 -7.95 15.29 -21.26
C LEU A 402 -7.73 14.86 -19.82
N ALA A 403 -7.57 15.81 -18.88
CA ALA A 403 -7.40 15.49 -17.46
C ALA A 403 -8.54 14.63 -16.91
N HIS A 404 -9.81 14.90 -17.33
CA HIS A 404 -10.95 14.07 -16.93
C HIS A 404 -10.90 12.64 -17.48
N LEU A 405 -10.22 12.43 -18.61
CA LEU A 405 -10.09 11.13 -19.28
C LEU A 405 -8.80 10.38 -18.89
N LEU A 406 -7.93 10.99 -18.11
CA LEU A 406 -6.72 10.33 -17.59
C LEU A 406 -7.03 9.53 -16.32
N PRO A 407 -6.21 8.49 -15.99
CA PRO A 407 -6.35 7.73 -14.76
C PRO A 407 -5.84 8.55 -13.56
N LEU A 408 -6.66 9.50 -13.07
CA LEU A 408 -6.33 10.36 -11.92
C LEU A 408 -6.46 9.65 -10.59
N THR A 409 -7.08 8.47 -10.58
CA THR A 409 -7.17 7.63 -9.39
C THR A 409 -6.43 6.32 -9.59
N ALA A 410 -5.95 5.76 -8.50
CA ALA A 410 -5.26 4.49 -8.48
C ALA A 410 -5.86 3.56 -7.43
N VAL A 411 -5.82 2.26 -7.69
CA VAL A 411 -6.15 1.24 -6.69
C VAL A 411 -4.86 0.85 -5.97
N TRP A 412 -4.73 1.27 -4.72
CA TRP A 412 -3.54 0.94 -3.95
C TRP A 412 -3.52 -0.54 -3.56
N ALA A 413 -2.48 -1.27 -4.00
CA ALA A 413 -2.29 -2.69 -3.74
C ALA A 413 -1.37 -2.97 -2.54
N GLY A 414 -0.79 -1.94 -1.90
CA GLY A 414 0.30 -2.09 -0.94
C GLY A 414 1.64 -2.38 -1.60
N HIS A 415 2.70 -2.41 -0.80
CA HIS A 415 4.04 -2.73 -1.29
C HIS A 415 4.20 -4.23 -1.59
N PRO A 416 4.86 -4.62 -2.69
CA PRO A 416 5.08 -6.03 -3.01
C PRO A 416 5.98 -6.75 -1.99
N GLY A 417 6.90 -6.03 -1.36
CA GLY A 417 7.75 -6.50 -0.26
C GLY A 417 7.57 -5.65 0.99
N HIS A 418 8.30 -5.99 2.04
CA HIS A 418 8.27 -5.22 3.29
C HIS A 418 8.90 -3.83 3.09
N PRO A 419 8.23 -2.71 3.49
CA PRO A 419 8.71 -1.36 3.20
C PRO A 419 9.82 -0.85 4.13
N ALA A 420 10.09 -1.53 5.25
CA ALA A 420 11.14 -1.13 6.19
C ALA A 420 12.56 -1.31 5.60
N PRO A 421 13.57 -0.59 6.13
CA PRO A 421 14.95 -0.71 5.71
C PRO A 421 15.50 -2.14 5.78
N ALA A 422 16.47 -2.46 4.91
CA ALA A 422 17.01 -3.82 4.77
C ALA A 422 17.82 -4.31 5.99
N ASP A 423 18.20 -3.43 6.89
CA ASP A 423 18.84 -3.76 8.17
C ASP A 423 17.84 -4.16 9.26
N MET A 424 16.55 -3.85 9.07
CA MET A 424 15.44 -4.33 9.91
C MET A 424 14.79 -5.58 9.31
N TYR A 425 14.49 -5.55 8.02
CA TYR A 425 13.91 -6.67 7.28
C TYR A 425 14.74 -6.95 6.02
N PRO A 426 15.27 -8.16 5.84
CA PRO A 426 16.04 -8.50 4.65
C PRO A 426 15.30 -8.21 3.35
N LYS A 427 16.04 -7.87 2.27
CA LYS A 427 15.43 -7.70 0.94
C LYS A 427 14.68 -8.96 0.54
N GLY A 428 13.46 -8.78 0.03
CA GLY A 428 12.58 -9.89 -0.36
C GLY A 428 11.67 -10.38 0.76
N SER A 429 11.76 -9.80 1.98
CA SER A 429 10.76 -10.07 3.02
C SER A 429 9.36 -9.75 2.52
N PRO A 430 8.37 -10.65 2.70
CA PRO A 430 7.02 -10.46 2.21
C PRO A 430 6.26 -9.40 3.03
N PRO A 431 5.13 -8.89 2.54
CA PRO A 431 4.21 -8.09 3.35
C PRO A 431 3.70 -8.91 4.54
N LEU A 432 3.25 -8.24 5.60
CA LEU A 432 2.75 -8.89 6.82
C LEU A 432 1.60 -9.85 6.52
N MET A 433 0.64 -9.42 5.71
CA MET A 433 -0.47 -10.27 5.26
C MET A 433 -1.04 -9.79 3.93
N ILE A 434 -1.70 -10.69 3.22
CA ILE A 434 -2.52 -10.38 2.06
C ILE A 434 -3.98 -10.33 2.52
N ALA A 435 -4.63 -9.20 2.31
CA ALA A 435 -6.03 -8.98 2.65
C ALA A 435 -6.93 -9.13 1.42
N ALA A 436 -8.13 -9.63 1.63
CA ALA A 436 -9.15 -9.71 0.59
C ALA A 436 -9.75 -8.32 0.32
N THR A 437 -10.18 -8.09 -0.92
CA THR A 437 -10.82 -6.85 -1.35
C THR A 437 -12.05 -7.16 -2.20
N THR A 438 -12.90 -6.19 -2.43
CA THR A 438 -14.08 -6.34 -3.28
C THR A 438 -13.75 -6.41 -4.77
N GLY A 439 -12.52 -6.04 -5.15
CA GLY A 439 -12.03 -6.09 -6.54
C GLY A 439 -10.95 -7.15 -6.76
N ALA A 440 -10.51 -7.30 -8.00
CA ALA A 440 -9.49 -8.25 -8.39
C ALA A 440 -8.04 -7.83 -8.02
N THR A 441 -7.83 -6.67 -7.39
CA THR A 441 -6.52 -6.23 -6.90
C THR A 441 -6.40 -6.57 -5.42
N PRO A 442 -5.40 -7.37 -4.97
CA PRO A 442 -5.19 -7.69 -3.56
C PRO A 442 -4.76 -6.43 -2.77
N LEU A 443 -4.82 -6.49 -1.45
CA LEU A 443 -4.15 -5.52 -0.60
C LEU A 443 -3.04 -6.20 0.20
N ARG A 444 -1.81 -5.77 -0.01
CA ARG A 444 -0.63 -6.18 0.75
C ARG A 444 -0.51 -5.26 1.95
N VAL A 445 -0.79 -5.80 3.12
CA VAL A 445 -0.78 -5.04 4.37
C VAL A 445 0.61 -5.13 4.99
N SER A 446 1.18 -3.98 5.32
CA SER A 446 2.36 -3.82 6.17
C SER A 446 2.07 -2.76 7.23
N LEU A 447 2.63 -2.91 8.43
CA LEU A 447 2.47 -1.93 9.50
C LEU A 447 3.42 -0.73 9.30
N HIS A 448 4.56 -0.96 8.66
CA HIS A 448 5.63 0.00 8.50
C HIS A 448 5.37 0.97 7.34
N VAL A 449 5.74 2.22 7.57
CA VAL A 449 6.01 3.23 6.54
C VAL A 449 7.45 3.68 6.76
N GLY A 450 8.35 3.25 5.89
CA GLY A 450 9.78 3.37 6.14
C GLY A 450 10.18 2.58 7.40
N ASP A 451 10.90 3.21 8.32
CA ASP A 451 11.36 2.64 9.59
C ASP A 451 10.32 2.68 10.73
N LEU A 452 9.17 3.32 10.52
CA LEU A 452 8.13 3.50 11.54
C LEU A 452 7.05 2.41 11.42
N GLY A 453 7.04 1.46 12.38
CA GLY A 453 6.11 0.33 12.42
C GLY A 453 4.96 0.47 13.43
N HIS A 454 4.91 1.53 14.23
CA HIS A 454 3.82 1.71 15.20
C HIS A 454 2.49 1.97 14.51
N PHE A 455 1.42 1.40 15.06
CA PHE A 455 0.10 1.47 14.45
C PHE A 455 -1.01 1.66 15.50
N LYS A 456 -2.20 2.02 15.01
CA LYS A 456 -3.40 2.12 15.86
C LYS A 456 -4.62 1.48 15.21
N ILE A 457 -5.49 0.93 16.03
CA ILE A 457 -6.76 0.31 15.63
C ILE A 457 -7.89 1.04 16.34
N LEU A 458 -8.78 1.65 15.58
CA LEU A 458 -9.84 2.53 16.08
C LEU A 458 -11.21 2.00 15.64
N GLY A 459 -12.11 1.79 16.59
CA GLY A 459 -13.47 1.40 16.26
C GLY A 459 -14.29 0.92 17.43
N PRO A 460 -15.63 0.90 17.29
CA PRO A 460 -16.56 0.58 18.38
C PRO A 460 -16.42 -0.87 18.84
N PRO A 461 -16.98 -1.20 20.04
CA PRO A 461 -17.05 -2.57 20.54
C PRO A 461 -17.73 -3.49 19.53
N GLY A 462 -17.27 -4.73 19.45
CA GLY A 462 -17.87 -5.73 18.57
C GLY A 462 -17.63 -5.56 17.07
N ALA A 463 -16.84 -4.56 16.62
CA ALA A 463 -16.53 -4.33 15.21
C ALA A 463 -15.45 -5.26 14.65
N GLY A 464 -14.75 -6.06 15.48
CA GLY A 464 -13.73 -7.03 15.06
C GLY A 464 -12.28 -6.62 15.39
N LYS A 465 -12.08 -5.72 16.36
CA LYS A 465 -10.77 -5.21 16.79
C LYS A 465 -9.81 -6.32 17.24
N SER A 466 -10.24 -7.14 18.21
CA SER A 466 -9.40 -8.20 18.79
C SER A 466 -9.07 -9.29 17.77
N THR A 467 -10.01 -9.60 16.85
CA THR A 467 -9.76 -10.52 15.73
C THR A 467 -8.65 -10.01 14.80
N LEU A 468 -8.66 -8.69 14.48
CA LEU A 468 -7.58 -8.09 13.69
C LEU A 468 -6.25 -8.15 14.43
N LEU A 469 -6.22 -7.81 15.75
CA LEU A 469 -5.01 -7.91 16.55
C LEU A 469 -4.43 -9.33 16.58
N ALA A 470 -5.27 -10.33 16.84
CA ALA A 470 -4.83 -11.73 16.86
C ALA A 470 -4.32 -12.20 15.49
N LEU A 471 -4.95 -11.76 14.39
CA LEU A 471 -4.46 -12.05 13.05
C LEU A 471 -3.11 -11.38 12.74
N LEU A 472 -2.91 -10.14 13.19
CA LEU A 472 -1.62 -9.45 13.04
C LEU A 472 -0.52 -10.18 13.82
N ILE A 473 -0.83 -10.69 15.02
CA ILE A 473 0.09 -11.54 15.82
C ILE A 473 0.45 -12.81 15.05
N ALA A 474 -0.54 -13.59 14.59
CA ALA A 474 -0.30 -14.81 13.85
C ALA A 474 0.53 -14.56 12.57
N SER A 475 0.18 -13.49 11.83
CA SER A 475 0.89 -13.12 10.60
C SER A 475 2.32 -12.61 10.85
N HIS A 476 2.61 -12.03 12.02
CA HIS A 476 3.93 -11.50 12.35
C HIS A 476 5.00 -12.59 12.42
N PHE A 477 4.63 -13.80 12.79
CA PHE A 477 5.53 -14.96 12.80
C PHE A 477 6.02 -15.42 11.43
N ARG A 478 5.52 -14.81 10.35
CA ARG A 478 6.08 -14.97 8.99
C ARG A 478 7.53 -14.54 8.91
N TYR A 479 7.95 -13.59 9.73
CA TYR A 479 9.31 -13.07 9.70
C TYR A 479 10.25 -13.92 10.55
N ARG A 480 11.48 -14.04 10.08
CA ARG A 480 12.51 -14.85 10.78
C ARG A 480 12.79 -14.29 12.16
N ASN A 481 12.79 -15.16 13.16
CA ASN A 481 13.04 -14.83 14.57
C ASN A 481 12.04 -13.81 15.18
N ALA A 482 10.90 -13.58 14.56
CA ALA A 482 9.88 -12.68 15.07
C ALA A 482 9.46 -13.05 16.51
N GLN A 483 9.16 -12.03 17.31
CA GLN A 483 8.64 -12.18 18.66
C GLN A 483 7.46 -11.23 18.93
N VAL A 484 6.61 -11.60 19.89
CA VAL A 484 5.40 -10.84 20.23
C VAL A 484 5.27 -10.73 21.75
N PHE A 485 4.96 -9.51 22.23
CA PHE A 485 4.60 -9.22 23.60
C PHE A 485 3.23 -8.55 23.63
N GLY A 486 2.16 -9.33 23.71
CA GLY A 486 0.80 -8.80 23.62
C GLY A 486 0.21 -8.49 25.00
N PHE A 487 -0.47 -7.35 25.10
CA PHE A 487 -1.27 -6.98 26.27
C PHE A 487 -2.75 -7.17 25.91
N ASP A 488 -3.38 -8.16 26.50
CA ASP A 488 -4.74 -8.58 26.23
C ASP A 488 -5.72 -8.08 27.29
N PHE A 489 -6.97 -7.86 26.88
CA PHE A 489 -8.08 -7.57 27.76
C PHE A 489 -9.27 -8.43 27.37
N GLY A 490 -9.61 -9.40 28.23
CA GLY A 490 -10.74 -10.27 28.04
C GLY A 490 -10.45 -11.56 27.28
N TYR A 491 -9.25 -12.09 27.37
CA TYR A 491 -8.81 -13.39 26.85
C TYR A 491 -8.94 -13.54 25.31
N SER A 492 -8.81 -12.45 24.57
CA SER A 492 -9.00 -12.47 23.12
C SER A 492 -7.81 -13.07 22.38
N MET A 493 -6.63 -13.08 22.98
CA MET A 493 -5.40 -13.63 22.42
C MET A 493 -4.98 -14.96 23.05
N SER A 494 -5.68 -15.40 24.11
CA SER A 494 -5.30 -16.56 24.91
C SER A 494 -5.27 -17.87 24.12
N THR A 495 -6.31 -18.13 23.31
CA THR A 495 -6.40 -19.35 22.50
C THR A 495 -5.28 -19.46 21.48
N LEU A 496 -4.99 -18.37 20.77
CA LEU A 496 -3.88 -18.31 19.81
C LEU A 496 -2.54 -18.53 20.53
N CYS A 497 -2.33 -17.86 21.67
CA CYS A 497 -1.12 -18.01 22.47
C CYS A 497 -0.87 -19.45 22.88
N GLU A 498 -1.89 -20.08 23.47
CA GLU A 498 -1.81 -21.47 23.93
C GLU A 498 -1.58 -22.47 22.78
N ALA A 499 -2.20 -22.20 21.62
CA ALA A 499 -2.11 -23.07 20.45
C ALA A 499 -0.75 -22.95 19.73
N ALA A 500 -0.17 -21.76 19.70
CA ALA A 500 1.15 -21.50 19.16
C ALA A 500 2.31 -21.84 20.13
N GLY A 501 2.00 -22.42 21.30
CA GLY A 501 3.01 -22.75 22.30
C GLY A 501 3.64 -21.54 23.00
N GLY A 502 2.92 -20.42 23.04
CA GLY A 502 3.33 -19.21 23.74
C GLY A 502 3.11 -19.28 25.26
N ALA A 503 3.62 -18.28 25.97
CA ALA A 503 3.43 -18.11 27.39
C ALA A 503 2.29 -17.11 27.66
N HIS A 504 1.22 -17.58 28.32
CA HIS A 504 0.07 -16.78 28.69
C HIS A 504 0.13 -16.47 30.20
N PHE A 505 0.16 -15.19 30.56
CA PHE A 505 0.26 -14.68 31.92
C PHE A 505 -1.06 -14.01 32.33
N ASP A 506 -1.84 -14.63 33.17
CA ASP A 506 -3.08 -14.09 33.74
C ASP A 506 -2.78 -13.30 35.02
N ILE A 507 -2.43 -12.02 34.87
CA ILE A 507 -1.85 -11.21 35.96
C ILE A 507 -2.92 -10.80 36.98
N GLY A 508 -2.73 -11.14 38.23
CA GLY A 508 -3.63 -10.79 39.34
C GLY A 508 -4.91 -11.64 39.39
N ALA A 509 -4.96 -12.77 38.67
CA ALA A 509 -6.05 -13.73 38.81
C ALA A 509 -5.94 -14.52 40.12
N ASP A 510 -7.09 -14.82 40.73
CA ASP A 510 -7.13 -15.63 41.96
C ASP A 510 -6.52 -17.02 41.73
N GLY A 511 -5.53 -17.38 42.53
CA GLY A 511 -4.82 -18.67 42.45
C GLY A 511 -3.76 -18.76 41.35
N ALA A 512 -3.42 -17.68 40.68
CA ALA A 512 -2.26 -17.62 39.80
C ALA A 512 -0.98 -17.46 40.65
N GLU A 513 -0.04 -18.39 40.52
CA GLU A 513 1.29 -18.30 41.17
C GLU A 513 2.24 -17.35 40.37
N LEU A 514 1.69 -16.30 39.76
CA LEU A 514 2.45 -15.34 38.97
C LEU A 514 2.97 -14.22 39.88
N ALA A 515 4.28 -14.19 40.07
CA ALA A 515 4.92 -13.17 40.87
C ALA A 515 6.17 -12.63 40.18
N PHE A 516 6.42 -11.34 40.34
CA PHE A 516 7.52 -10.61 39.75
C PHE A 516 8.59 -10.27 40.78
N CYS A 517 9.84 -10.23 40.35
CA CYS A 517 10.98 -9.75 41.15
C CYS A 517 11.69 -8.61 40.42
N PRO A 518 11.16 -7.37 40.49
CA PRO A 518 11.69 -6.24 39.73
C PRO A 518 13.14 -5.88 40.01
N LEU A 519 13.63 -6.20 41.22
CA LEU A 519 15.00 -5.90 41.65
C LEU A 519 15.98 -7.05 41.43
N SER A 520 15.56 -8.18 40.86
CA SER A 520 16.41 -9.37 40.67
C SER A 520 17.68 -9.13 39.84
N GLN A 521 17.64 -8.18 38.91
CA GLN A 521 18.69 -7.89 37.92
C GLN A 521 19.32 -6.53 38.22
N LEU A 522 20.49 -6.51 38.84
CA LEU A 522 21.27 -5.32 39.23
C LEU A 522 22.73 -5.45 38.75
N GLU A 523 22.97 -6.02 37.57
CA GLU A 523 24.31 -6.33 37.06
C GLU A 523 25.02 -5.12 36.48
N THR A 524 24.29 -4.18 35.91
CA THR A 524 24.85 -3.00 35.25
C THR A 524 24.48 -1.70 35.98
N LYS A 525 25.26 -0.63 35.76
CA LYS A 525 24.91 0.70 36.27
C LYS A 525 23.54 1.17 35.77
N ALA A 526 23.16 0.77 34.55
CA ALA A 526 21.86 1.09 33.96
C ALA A 526 20.72 0.35 34.66
N ASP A 527 20.95 -0.90 35.11
CA ASP A 527 19.99 -1.66 35.93
C ASP A 527 19.78 -1.04 37.31
N ILE A 528 20.85 -0.61 37.95
CA ILE A 528 20.79 0.05 39.29
C ILE A 528 20.04 1.40 39.13
N ALA A 529 20.33 2.18 38.10
CA ALA A 529 19.65 3.44 37.86
C ALA A 529 18.15 3.23 37.59
N TRP A 530 17.78 2.20 36.79
CA TRP A 530 16.39 1.84 36.55
C TRP A 530 15.70 1.39 37.87
N ALA A 531 16.38 0.55 38.69
CA ALA A 531 15.86 0.08 39.97
C ALA A 531 15.60 1.25 40.92
N ALA A 532 16.48 2.26 40.95
CA ALA A 532 16.28 3.47 41.74
C ALA A 532 15.02 4.20 41.33
N GLN A 533 14.83 4.46 40.02
CA GLN A 533 13.60 5.06 39.49
C GLN A 533 12.35 4.22 39.78
N TYR A 534 12.47 2.89 39.74
CA TYR A 534 11.37 1.99 40.03
C TYR A 534 10.95 2.08 41.50
N VAL A 535 11.92 2.07 42.47
CA VAL A 535 11.63 2.20 43.91
C VAL A 535 11.09 3.60 44.22
N GLU A 536 11.63 4.65 43.61
CA GLU A 536 11.09 6.01 43.70
C GLU A 536 9.63 6.09 43.22
N LEU A 537 9.29 5.39 42.14
CA LEU A 537 7.92 5.29 41.64
C LEU A 537 7.00 4.62 42.66
N LEU A 538 7.42 3.48 43.24
CA LEU A 538 6.66 2.75 44.28
C LEU A 538 6.33 3.66 45.47
N VAL A 539 7.31 4.43 45.95
CA VAL A 539 7.13 5.36 47.05
C VAL A 539 6.19 6.51 46.64
N THR A 540 6.40 7.11 45.46
CA THR A 540 5.58 8.24 44.93
C THR A 540 4.11 7.86 44.80
N LEU A 541 3.79 6.63 44.37
CA LEU A 541 2.41 6.13 44.26
C LEU A 541 1.69 6.01 45.61
N ARG A 542 2.43 6.09 46.71
CA ARG A 542 1.92 6.03 48.09
C ARG A 542 1.87 7.40 48.79
N LEU A 543 2.59 8.41 48.26
CA LEU A 543 2.55 9.77 48.79
C LEU A 543 1.20 10.45 48.47
N PRO A 544 0.80 11.47 49.29
CA PRO A 544 -0.31 12.33 48.95
C PRO A 544 -0.14 13.01 47.57
N PRO A 545 -1.24 13.31 46.87
CA PRO A 545 -1.17 13.98 45.59
C PRO A 545 -0.45 15.33 45.66
N GLY A 546 0.60 15.51 44.85
CA GLY A 546 1.41 16.72 44.78
C GLY A 546 2.66 16.71 45.67
N GLU A 547 2.88 15.69 46.48
CA GLU A 547 4.13 15.49 47.20
C GLU A 547 5.15 14.74 46.33
N ALA A 548 6.43 15.09 46.46
CA ALA A 548 7.55 14.47 45.80
C ALA A 548 8.64 14.07 46.80
N LEU A 549 9.41 13.04 46.44
CA LEU A 549 10.58 12.65 47.21
C LEU A 549 11.60 13.78 47.28
N THR A 550 12.15 14.01 48.49
CA THR A 550 13.27 14.93 48.68
C THR A 550 14.54 14.34 48.06
N VAL A 551 15.51 15.20 47.73
CA VAL A 551 16.82 14.78 47.20
C VAL A 551 17.52 13.85 48.19
N GLY A 552 17.34 14.06 49.51
CA GLY A 552 17.89 13.20 50.53
C GLY A 552 17.31 11.79 50.54
N GLN A 553 16.01 11.67 50.29
CA GLN A 553 15.31 10.37 50.16
C GLN A 553 15.71 9.63 48.88
N GLN A 554 15.83 10.34 47.76
CA GLN A 554 16.33 9.74 46.52
C GLN A 554 17.77 9.21 46.67
N ASN A 555 18.67 9.94 47.35
CA ASN A 555 20.03 9.48 47.61
C ASN A 555 20.06 8.22 48.52
N LYS A 556 19.20 8.14 49.54
CA LYS A 556 19.09 6.93 50.40
C LYS A 556 18.60 5.71 49.63
N ILE A 557 17.67 5.87 48.69
CA ILE A 557 17.21 4.80 47.80
C ILE A 557 18.37 4.34 46.89
N ALA A 558 19.10 5.27 46.27
CA ALA A 558 20.22 4.96 45.40
C ALA A 558 21.36 4.25 46.14
N GLU A 559 21.69 4.69 47.35
CA GLU A 559 22.71 4.08 48.18
C GLU A 559 22.32 2.65 48.63
N ALA A 560 21.07 2.45 49.02
CA ALA A 560 20.59 1.13 49.41
C ALA A 560 20.62 0.13 48.25
N LEU A 561 20.27 0.58 47.06
CA LEU A 561 20.36 -0.26 45.84
C LEU A 561 21.78 -0.53 45.41
N ALA A 562 22.71 0.43 45.55
CA ALA A 562 24.10 0.23 45.25
C ALA A 562 24.71 -0.81 46.18
N ASN A 563 24.36 -0.76 47.48
CA ASN A 563 24.78 -1.74 48.47
C ASN A 563 24.19 -3.14 48.17
N MET A 564 22.91 -3.22 47.79
CA MET A 564 22.27 -4.47 47.38
C MET A 564 22.92 -5.06 46.11
N ALA A 565 23.30 -4.23 45.16
CA ALA A 565 23.99 -4.66 43.94
C ALA A 565 25.41 -5.16 44.21
N ALA A 566 26.10 -4.58 45.22
CA ALA A 566 27.44 -4.98 45.63
C ALA A 566 27.44 -6.30 46.40
N ASP A 567 26.32 -6.64 47.02
CA ASP A 567 26.16 -7.93 47.72
C ASP A 567 25.96 -9.06 46.71
N THR A 568 26.92 -9.97 46.62
CA THR A 568 26.96 -11.06 45.65
C THR A 568 26.33 -12.35 46.14
N THR A 569 25.73 -12.36 47.35
CA THR A 569 25.35 -13.57 48.04
C THR A 569 24.23 -14.35 47.35
N SER A 570 23.20 -13.68 46.86
CA SER A 570 22.14 -14.29 46.03
C SER A 570 21.28 -13.25 45.32
N SER A 571 20.94 -13.48 44.03
CA SER A 571 19.95 -12.68 43.33
C SER A 571 18.53 -12.89 43.89
N ARG A 572 18.25 -13.97 44.61
CA ARG A 572 16.97 -14.24 45.27
C ARG A 572 16.69 -13.32 46.44
N ASP A 573 17.70 -12.75 47.04
CA ASP A 573 17.55 -11.81 48.16
C ASP A 573 17.31 -10.37 47.72
N ARG A 574 17.29 -10.10 46.39
CA ARG A 574 17.07 -8.76 45.83
C ARG A 574 15.58 -8.45 45.71
N THR A 575 14.88 -8.47 46.83
CA THR A 575 13.42 -8.24 46.92
C THR A 575 13.11 -6.84 47.46
N ILE A 576 11.82 -6.41 47.33
CA ILE A 576 11.34 -5.13 47.90
C ILE A 576 11.40 -5.17 49.41
N THR A 577 11.17 -6.34 50.02
CA THR A 577 11.34 -6.55 51.48
C THR A 577 12.77 -6.32 51.91
N HIS A 578 13.76 -6.80 51.15
CA HIS A 578 15.16 -6.61 51.48
C HIS A 578 15.58 -5.13 51.41
N ILE A 579 15.22 -4.42 50.31
CA ILE A 579 15.59 -3.00 50.22
C ILE A 579 14.86 -2.16 51.26
N ARG A 580 13.63 -2.46 51.63
CA ARG A 580 12.91 -1.81 52.73
C ARG A 580 13.66 -1.95 54.05
N SER A 581 14.24 -3.10 54.33
CA SER A 581 15.00 -3.31 55.56
C SER A 581 16.32 -2.54 55.61
N SER A 582 16.95 -2.27 54.45
CA SER A 582 18.24 -1.58 54.35
C SER A 582 18.14 -0.05 54.35
N ILE A 583 17.02 0.54 54.03
CA ILE A 583 16.82 2.00 53.98
C ILE A 583 16.62 2.56 55.42
N GLN A 584 17.30 3.66 55.71
CA GLN A 584 17.21 4.36 57.00
C GLN A 584 16.30 5.60 56.90
N ASP A 585 15.00 5.36 56.53
CA ASP A 585 13.99 6.40 56.39
C ASP A 585 12.60 5.81 56.62
N ASP A 586 11.91 6.26 57.63
CA ASP A 586 10.63 5.68 58.05
C ASP A 586 9.50 5.92 57.07
N ASP A 587 9.46 7.08 56.40
CA ASP A 587 8.44 7.41 55.38
C ASP A 587 8.56 6.49 54.18
N ILE A 588 9.80 6.25 53.72
CA ILE A 588 10.07 5.31 52.61
C ILE A 588 9.71 3.89 53.04
N LYS A 589 10.07 3.46 54.25
CA LYS A 589 9.74 2.13 54.76
C LYS A 589 8.24 1.88 54.82
N ASP A 590 7.48 2.88 55.27
CA ASP A 590 6.03 2.79 55.40
C ASP A 590 5.37 2.77 54.00
N ALA A 591 5.87 3.55 53.06
CA ALA A 591 5.41 3.48 51.69
C ALA A 591 5.66 2.13 51.02
N LEU A 592 6.87 1.61 51.12
CA LEU A 592 7.28 0.32 50.54
C LEU A 592 6.57 -0.87 51.18
N LYS A 593 6.14 -0.78 52.46
CA LYS A 593 5.41 -1.86 53.15
C LYS A 593 4.23 -2.40 52.34
N TYR A 594 3.58 -1.56 51.55
CA TYR A 594 2.45 -1.98 50.69
C TYR A 594 2.82 -3.03 49.63
N TYR A 595 4.07 -3.01 49.19
CA TYR A 595 4.61 -3.86 48.12
C TYR A 595 5.49 -5.00 48.65
N THR A 596 5.74 -5.09 49.97
CA THR A 596 6.52 -6.17 50.56
C THR A 596 5.69 -7.42 50.80
N HIS A 597 6.34 -8.55 51.08
CA HIS A 597 5.72 -9.85 51.33
C HIS A 597 4.50 -9.78 52.29
N ASP A 598 4.56 -8.98 53.33
CA ASP A 598 3.47 -8.78 54.28
C ASP A 598 2.43 -7.77 53.84
N GLY A 599 2.62 -7.12 52.71
CA GLY A 599 1.75 -6.08 52.15
C GLY A 599 0.74 -6.60 51.13
N PRO A 600 -0.29 -5.81 50.83
CA PRO A 600 -1.35 -6.21 49.89
C PRO A 600 -0.89 -6.62 48.50
N LEU A 601 0.20 -6.06 47.97
CA LEU A 601 0.74 -6.35 46.63
C LEU A 601 2.06 -7.16 46.67
N GLY A 602 2.50 -7.63 47.83
CA GLY A 602 3.72 -8.40 47.94
C GLY A 602 3.67 -9.73 47.18
N HIS A 603 2.50 -10.37 47.18
CA HIS A 603 2.31 -11.60 46.43
C HIS A 603 2.54 -11.44 44.90
N LEU A 604 2.46 -10.19 44.39
CA LEU A 604 2.62 -9.89 42.97
C LEU A 604 4.00 -9.32 42.64
N LEU A 605 4.65 -8.54 43.53
CA LEU A 605 5.85 -7.75 43.25
C LEU A 605 7.07 -8.08 44.08
N ASP A 606 6.97 -8.95 45.08
CA ASP A 606 8.05 -9.25 46.03
C ASP A 606 8.43 -10.73 46.04
N ALA A 607 8.53 -11.34 44.87
CA ALA A 607 8.95 -12.73 44.74
C ALA A 607 10.47 -12.88 44.81
N GLU A 608 10.94 -14.06 45.18
CA GLU A 608 12.39 -14.43 45.16
C GLU A 608 12.88 -14.68 43.73
N THR A 609 11.98 -15.07 42.82
CA THR A 609 12.30 -15.37 41.43
C THR A 609 11.25 -14.71 40.51
N ASP A 610 11.72 -14.11 39.44
CA ASP A 610 10.87 -13.45 38.48
C ASP A 610 10.29 -14.45 37.45
N CYS A 611 8.97 -14.48 37.30
CA CYS A 611 8.29 -15.40 36.38
C CYS A 611 8.63 -15.16 34.91
N LEU A 612 9.06 -13.95 34.54
CA LEU A 612 9.44 -13.61 33.18
C LEU A 612 10.87 -13.99 32.82
N THR A 613 11.78 -14.03 33.80
CA THR A 613 13.21 -14.33 33.57
C THR A 613 13.40 -15.76 33.03
N GLY A 614 12.59 -16.70 33.50
CA GLY A 614 12.63 -18.11 33.07
C GLY A 614 11.80 -18.45 31.87
N ALA A 615 10.96 -17.51 31.42
CA ALA A 615 10.06 -17.77 30.30
C ALA A 615 10.83 -17.79 28.98
N THR A 616 10.80 -18.93 28.31
CA THR A 616 11.37 -19.16 26.98
C THR A 616 10.28 -19.10 25.93
N GLY A 617 10.61 -18.73 24.71
CA GLY A 617 9.64 -18.65 23.62
C GLY A 617 9.66 -17.31 22.88
N ARG A 618 8.72 -17.14 21.97
CA ARG A 618 8.62 -15.96 21.09
C ARG A 618 7.26 -15.24 21.20
N LEU A 619 6.28 -15.87 21.83
CA LEU A 619 4.94 -15.33 22.03
C LEU A 619 4.64 -15.24 23.52
N PHE A 620 4.45 -14.02 24.00
CA PHE A 620 4.14 -13.70 25.38
C PHE A 620 2.86 -12.87 25.40
N ILE A 621 1.81 -13.36 26.06
CA ILE A 621 0.54 -12.65 26.19
C ILE A 621 0.26 -12.38 27.67
N PHE A 622 0.03 -11.12 27.99
CA PHE A 622 -0.28 -10.62 29.32
C PHE A 622 -1.77 -10.27 29.40
N GLU A 623 -2.56 -11.12 30.04
CA GLU A 623 -3.97 -10.80 30.33
C GLU A 623 -4.02 -9.81 31.50
N THR A 624 -4.67 -8.69 31.30
CA THR A 624 -4.61 -7.54 32.19
C THR A 624 -5.94 -7.20 32.87
N SER A 625 -7.02 -7.92 32.56
CA SER A 625 -8.35 -7.62 33.10
C SER A 625 -8.41 -7.64 34.63
N HIS A 626 -7.75 -8.60 35.29
CA HIS A 626 -7.67 -8.67 36.77
C HIS A 626 -6.71 -7.61 37.33
N LEU A 627 -5.56 -7.40 36.66
CA LEU A 627 -4.60 -6.36 37.04
C LEU A 627 -5.24 -4.96 37.05
N LEU A 628 -6.01 -4.61 36.03
CA LEU A 628 -6.68 -3.31 35.94
C LEU A 628 -7.68 -3.08 37.06
N ALA A 629 -8.30 -4.15 37.58
CA ALA A 629 -9.21 -4.08 38.73
C ALA A 629 -8.51 -3.73 40.05
N LEU A 630 -7.19 -3.96 40.18
CA LEU A 630 -6.38 -3.64 41.38
C LEU A 630 -6.02 -2.14 41.47
N GLY A 631 -6.26 -1.36 40.40
CA GLY A 631 -6.00 0.09 40.36
C GLY A 631 -4.53 0.46 40.13
N ASP A 632 -4.29 1.78 39.96
CA ASP A 632 -3.02 2.37 39.50
C ASP A 632 -1.80 1.92 40.35
N ARG A 633 -1.97 1.71 41.65
CA ARG A 633 -0.89 1.26 42.54
C ARG A 633 -0.35 -0.14 42.23
N ALA A 634 -1.12 -0.97 41.55
CA ALA A 634 -0.68 -2.29 41.08
C ALA A 634 -0.31 -2.23 39.59
N VAL A 635 -1.15 -1.59 38.76
CA VAL A 635 -1.00 -1.56 37.30
C VAL A 635 0.31 -0.94 36.88
N ILE A 636 0.64 0.24 37.43
CA ILE A 636 1.81 1.01 36.99
C ILE A 636 3.12 0.28 37.27
N PRO A 637 3.38 -0.22 38.51
CA PRO A 637 4.59 -0.96 38.77
C PRO A 637 4.74 -2.25 37.97
N VAL A 638 3.67 -3.01 37.80
CA VAL A 638 3.70 -4.26 37.06
C VAL A 638 4.02 -3.98 35.57
N LEU A 639 3.33 -3.04 34.95
CA LEU A 639 3.59 -2.70 33.56
C LEU A 639 5.00 -2.12 33.36
N MET A 640 5.49 -1.28 34.25
CA MET A 640 6.87 -0.77 34.21
C MET A 640 7.90 -1.89 34.26
N HIS A 641 7.67 -2.92 35.06
CA HIS A 641 8.53 -4.09 35.13
C HIS A 641 8.48 -4.90 33.84
N ILE A 642 7.26 -5.21 33.34
CA ILE A 642 7.10 -5.94 32.07
C ILE A 642 7.78 -5.19 30.92
N PHE A 643 7.58 -3.87 30.80
CA PHE A 643 8.24 -3.07 29.77
C PHE A 643 9.76 -3.11 29.87
N ARG A 644 10.34 -3.13 31.10
CA ARG A 644 11.78 -3.29 31.27
C ARG A 644 12.27 -4.66 30.78
N GLN A 645 11.51 -5.72 31.02
CA GLN A 645 11.86 -7.05 30.53
C GLN A 645 11.77 -7.14 29.00
N VAL A 646 10.78 -6.46 28.40
CA VAL A 646 10.67 -6.32 26.94
C VAL A 646 11.85 -5.55 26.36
N GLU A 647 12.24 -4.40 26.96
CA GLU A 647 13.42 -3.63 26.55
C GLU A 647 14.69 -4.47 26.45
N LYS A 648 14.89 -5.35 27.42
CA LYS A 648 16.08 -6.22 27.44
C LYS A 648 16.07 -7.31 26.35
N ARG A 649 14.91 -7.61 25.77
CA ARG A 649 14.74 -8.67 24.76
C ARG A 649 14.65 -8.15 23.32
N VAL A 650 14.37 -6.87 23.12
CA VAL A 650 14.29 -6.27 21.78
C VAL A 650 15.67 -5.96 21.22
N SER A 651 15.81 -6.13 19.92
CA SER A 651 17.01 -5.72 19.18
C SER A 651 16.64 -5.45 17.72
N LYS A 652 17.45 -4.66 17.03
CA LYS A 652 17.24 -4.27 15.65
C LYS A 652 17.09 -5.46 14.66
N SER A 653 17.74 -6.58 14.98
CA SER A 653 17.71 -7.80 14.16
C SER A 653 16.50 -8.71 14.42
N ILE A 654 15.68 -8.41 15.43
CA ILE A 654 14.55 -9.24 15.84
C ILE A 654 13.25 -8.45 15.62
N PRO A 655 12.45 -8.79 14.58
CA PRO A 655 11.15 -8.19 14.39
C PRO A 655 10.28 -8.39 15.64
N THR A 656 9.87 -7.31 16.28
CA THR A 656 9.09 -7.36 17.52
C THR A 656 7.76 -6.65 17.35
N LEU A 657 6.67 -7.29 17.77
CA LEU A 657 5.32 -6.73 17.75
C LEU A 657 4.79 -6.63 19.18
N ILE A 658 4.29 -5.46 19.57
CA ILE A 658 3.69 -5.22 20.89
C ILE A 658 2.26 -4.69 20.70
N PRO A 659 1.28 -5.57 20.49
CA PRO A 659 -0.12 -5.17 20.45
C PRO A 659 -0.66 -4.96 21.87
N ALA A 660 -1.34 -3.82 22.09
CA ALA A 660 -1.95 -3.48 23.36
C ALA A 660 -3.44 -3.17 23.19
N ASP A 661 -4.29 -4.02 23.75
CA ASP A 661 -5.74 -3.83 23.77
C ASP A 661 -6.17 -3.14 25.08
N GLU A 662 -6.61 -1.87 24.98
CA GLU A 662 -7.14 -0.99 26.03
C GLU A 662 -6.27 -0.68 27.26
N VAL A 663 -5.23 -1.46 27.53
CA VAL A 663 -4.33 -1.33 28.70
C VAL A 663 -3.68 0.05 28.80
N TRP A 664 -3.42 0.68 27.67
CA TRP A 664 -2.74 1.97 27.59
C TRP A 664 -3.52 3.11 28.28
N LYS A 665 -4.86 3.01 28.43
CA LYS A 665 -5.69 4.05 29.07
C LYS A 665 -5.28 4.26 30.52
N THR A 666 -5.14 3.20 31.29
CA THR A 666 -4.74 3.25 32.70
C THR A 666 -3.28 3.64 32.87
N PHE A 667 -2.41 3.14 31.97
CA PHE A 667 -1.01 3.51 32.01
C PHE A 667 -0.75 5.00 31.78
N PHE A 668 -1.59 5.66 30.92
CA PHE A 668 -1.47 7.08 30.60
C PHE A 668 -2.16 8.02 31.58
N SER A 669 -2.87 7.49 32.54
CA SER A 669 -3.47 8.32 33.60
C SER A 669 -2.41 8.94 34.52
N HIS A 670 -1.20 8.32 34.61
CA HIS A 670 -0.14 8.77 35.50
C HIS A 670 1.01 9.48 34.76
N PRO A 671 1.41 10.71 35.17
CA PRO A 671 2.42 11.51 34.45
C PRO A 671 3.77 10.80 34.23
N LEU A 672 4.30 10.10 35.24
CA LEU A 672 5.59 9.39 35.15
C LEU A 672 5.54 8.24 34.13
N ALA A 673 4.44 7.48 34.11
CA ALA A 673 4.24 6.42 33.15
C ALA A 673 4.10 6.98 31.72
N THR A 674 3.42 8.10 31.56
CA THR A 674 3.25 8.81 30.29
C THR A 674 4.60 9.26 29.71
N GLU A 675 5.48 9.87 30.50
CA GLU A 675 6.79 10.32 30.05
C GLU A 675 7.66 9.13 29.61
N ARG A 676 7.67 8.06 30.40
CA ARG A 676 8.45 6.86 30.10
C ARG A 676 7.99 6.20 28.80
N LEU A 677 6.69 6.15 28.55
CA LEU A 677 6.19 5.60 27.30
C LEU A 677 6.56 6.46 26.09
N LYS A 678 6.54 7.79 26.21
CA LYS A 678 6.98 8.70 25.13
C LYS A 678 8.43 8.41 24.72
N GLU A 679 9.30 8.25 25.72
CA GLU A 679 10.70 7.90 25.51
C GLU A 679 10.82 6.49 24.89
N TRP A 680 10.03 5.55 25.38
CA TRP A 680 10.03 4.16 24.97
C TRP A 680 9.59 4.00 23.51
N LEU A 681 8.53 4.65 23.07
CA LEU A 681 8.08 4.63 21.66
C LEU A 681 9.17 5.13 20.70
N LYS A 682 9.88 6.20 21.08
CA LYS A 682 10.98 6.74 20.27
C LYS A 682 12.17 5.77 20.18
N THR A 683 12.48 5.06 21.27
CA THR A 683 13.58 4.12 21.34
C THR A 683 13.23 2.82 20.62
N MET A 684 12.04 2.27 20.84
CA MET A 684 11.56 1.03 20.25
C MET A 684 11.47 1.06 18.72
N ARG A 685 11.16 2.22 18.12
CA ARG A 685 11.23 2.41 16.67
C ARG A 685 12.59 2.01 16.10
N LYS A 686 13.69 2.40 16.78
CA LYS A 686 15.06 2.12 16.34
C LYS A 686 15.45 0.65 16.51
N GLU A 687 14.78 -0.05 17.42
CA GLU A 687 15.01 -1.46 17.74
C GLU A 687 14.06 -2.41 17.00
N ASN A 688 13.58 -2.04 15.82
CA ASN A 688 12.67 -2.87 15.00
C ASN A 688 11.45 -3.37 15.78
N CYS A 689 10.85 -2.51 16.57
CA CYS A 689 9.70 -2.83 17.39
C CYS A 689 8.48 -2.03 16.96
N ALA A 690 7.40 -2.72 16.59
CA ALA A 690 6.11 -2.15 16.24
C ALA A 690 5.16 -2.19 17.44
N PHE A 691 4.73 -1.03 17.94
CA PHE A 691 3.74 -0.93 19.01
C PHE A 691 2.35 -0.66 18.42
N GLY A 692 1.36 -1.43 18.86
CA GLY A 692 -0.02 -1.32 18.40
C GLY A 692 -0.97 -0.85 19.49
N PHE A 693 -1.63 0.28 19.29
CA PHE A 693 -2.66 0.79 20.19
C PHE A 693 -4.05 0.42 19.67
N ALA A 694 -4.85 -0.26 20.47
CA ALA A 694 -6.23 -0.54 20.11
C ALA A 694 -7.18 0.12 21.10
N THR A 695 -8.22 0.82 20.58
CA THR A 695 -9.23 1.49 21.40
C THR A 695 -10.60 1.46 20.78
N GLN A 696 -11.61 1.48 21.65
CA GLN A 696 -13.02 1.54 21.25
C GLN A 696 -13.50 2.98 21.03
N ASN A 697 -12.90 3.96 21.72
CA ASN A 697 -13.32 5.36 21.65
C ASN A 697 -12.20 6.25 21.10
N LEU A 698 -12.48 6.95 20.00
CA LEU A 698 -11.55 7.95 19.45
C LEU A 698 -11.34 9.15 20.40
N SER A 699 -12.39 9.54 21.15
CA SER A 699 -12.34 10.61 22.14
C SER A 699 -11.34 10.36 23.27
N ASP A 700 -11.11 9.09 23.64
CA ASP A 700 -10.16 8.75 24.67
C ASP A 700 -8.71 9.10 24.28
N ILE A 701 -8.38 8.92 23.00
CA ILE A 701 -7.07 9.34 22.47
C ILE A 701 -6.97 10.88 22.52
N LEU A 702 -7.93 11.59 21.95
CA LEU A 702 -7.89 13.07 21.88
C LEU A 702 -7.89 13.74 23.25
N GLY A 703 -8.57 13.15 24.23
CA GLY A 703 -8.60 13.64 25.61
C GLY A 703 -7.37 13.27 26.45
N SER A 704 -6.48 12.41 25.92
CA SER A 704 -5.30 11.97 26.65
C SER A 704 -4.14 12.97 26.55
N SER A 705 -3.30 13.04 27.60
CA SER A 705 -2.08 13.86 27.61
C SER A 705 -1.03 13.46 26.57
N ILE A 706 -1.22 12.31 25.90
CA ILE A 706 -0.30 11.76 24.90
C ILE A 706 -0.91 11.67 23.50
N ALA A 707 -2.06 12.33 23.28
CA ALA A 707 -2.73 12.32 21.98
C ALA A 707 -1.78 12.63 20.82
N SER A 708 -1.04 13.74 20.93
CA SER A 708 -0.04 14.14 19.93
C SER A 708 1.03 13.07 19.73
N VAL A 709 1.50 12.45 20.80
CA VAL A 709 2.55 11.43 20.74
C VAL A 709 2.07 10.17 20.03
N ILE A 710 0.85 9.71 20.28
CA ILE A 710 0.26 8.56 19.57
C ILE A 710 0.04 8.91 18.10
N ILE A 711 -0.52 10.09 17.81
CA ILE A 711 -0.80 10.49 16.43
C ILE A 711 0.50 10.62 15.63
N ASP A 712 1.51 11.29 16.17
CA ASP A 712 2.77 11.60 15.48
C ASP A 712 3.69 10.36 15.33
N ASN A 713 3.61 9.40 16.25
CA ASN A 713 4.47 8.21 16.22
C ASN A 713 3.79 6.95 15.66
N THR A 714 2.55 7.02 15.16
CA THR A 714 1.90 5.88 14.52
C THR A 714 1.76 6.10 13.03
N ALA A 715 2.41 5.23 12.23
CA ALA A 715 2.41 5.34 10.77
C ALA A 715 1.10 4.82 10.15
N THR A 716 0.57 3.72 10.68
CA THR A 716 -0.58 3.02 10.09
C THR A 716 -1.77 3.05 11.03
N THR A 717 -2.93 3.35 10.48
CA THR A 717 -4.21 3.37 11.21
C THR A 717 -5.19 2.41 10.56
N PHE A 718 -5.79 1.54 11.37
CA PHE A 718 -6.92 0.72 10.98
C PHE A 718 -8.19 1.31 11.61
N TYR A 719 -9.15 1.67 10.77
CA TYR A 719 -10.47 2.09 11.21
C TYR A 719 -11.46 0.95 10.99
N LEU A 720 -12.25 0.69 11.99
CA LEU A 720 -13.31 -0.32 11.94
C LEU A 720 -14.65 0.34 11.63
N PRO A 721 -15.58 -0.41 11.04
CA PRO A 721 -16.91 0.10 10.72
C PRO A 721 -17.61 0.70 11.93
N ASN A 722 -18.20 1.86 11.73
CA ASN A 722 -18.99 2.55 12.73
C ASN A 722 -20.20 3.20 12.08
N PRO A 723 -21.42 2.65 12.22
CA PRO A 723 -22.63 3.22 11.62
C PRO A 723 -22.89 4.68 12.02
N GLU A 724 -22.37 5.10 13.17
CA GLU A 724 -22.53 6.47 13.68
C GLU A 724 -21.40 7.42 13.22
N ALA A 725 -20.43 6.95 12.45
CA ALA A 725 -19.26 7.74 12.03
C ALA A 725 -19.65 9.06 11.34
N ALA A 726 -20.73 9.07 10.55
CA ALA A 726 -21.19 10.23 9.79
C ALA A 726 -22.10 11.17 10.60
N THR A 727 -22.36 10.92 11.89
CA THR A 727 -23.18 11.79 12.74
C THR A 727 -22.48 13.13 13.05
N GLN A 728 -23.28 14.16 13.39
CA GLN A 728 -22.74 15.48 13.72
C GLN A 728 -21.73 15.45 14.90
N ASN A 729 -21.84 14.50 15.81
CA ASN A 729 -20.98 14.38 16.98
C ASN A 729 -19.66 13.67 16.66
N LEU A 730 -19.67 12.63 15.85
CA LEU A 730 -18.48 11.81 15.58
C LEU A 730 -17.72 12.21 14.33
N ALA A 731 -18.37 12.73 13.30
CA ALA A 731 -17.68 13.14 12.07
C ALA A 731 -16.56 14.17 12.32
N PRO A 732 -16.69 15.19 13.19
CA PRO A 732 -15.58 16.10 13.51
C PRO A 732 -14.39 15.39 14.16
N ILE A 733 -14.65 14.36 14.97
CA ILE A 733 -13.60 13.54 15.60
C ILE A 733 -12.83 12.78 14.54
N TYR A 734 -13.51 12.12 13.60
CA TYR A 734 -12.85 11.41 12.50
C TYR A 734 -12.05 12.34 11.59
N ARG A 735 -12.55 13.58 11.34
CA ARG A 735 -11.80 14.59 10.59
C ARG A 735 -10.52 15.03 11.30
N SER A 736 -10.51 15.11 12.65
CA SER A 736 -9.28 15.43 13.41
C SER A 736 -8.21 14.33 13.32
N PHE A 737 -8.60 13.11 12.96
CA PHE A 737 -7.69 12.02 12.61
C PHE A 737 -7.32 11.99 11.12
N GLY A 738 -7.71 13.00 10.33
CA GLY A 738 -7.33 13.16 8.94
C GLY A 738 -8.20 12.39 7.93
N LEU A 739 -9.41 11.97 8.30
CA LEU A 739 -10.37 11.36 7.37
C LEU A 739 -11.20 12.45 6.68
N ASN A 740 -11.47 12.27 5.40
CA ASN A 740 -12.39 13.10 4.65
C ASN A 740 -13.84 12.55 4.69
N ASP A 741 -14.78 13.31 4.13
CA ASP A 741 -16.20 12.97 4.21
C ASP A 741 -16.57 11.69 3.43
N THR A 742 -15.83 11.35 2.38
CA THR A 742 -16.01 10.09 1.64
C THR A 742 -15.59 8.90 2.49
N GLU A 743 -14.45 8.99 3.16
CA GLU A 743 -13.92 7.96 4.06
C GLU A 743 -14.84 7.73 5.25
N ILE A 744 -15.34 8.81 5.86
CA ILE A 744 -16.30 8.75 6.98
C ILE A 744 -17.61 8.07 6.54
N ARG A 745 -18.12 8.41 5.35
CA ARG A 745 -19.31 7.73 4.79
C ARG A 745 -19.04 6.25 4.51
N ASN A 746 -17.87 5.92 3.97
CA ASN A 746 -17.48 4.52 3.74
C ASN A 746 -17.45 3.73 5.04
N LEU A 747 -16.93 4.30 6.14
CA LEU A 747 -16.95 3.65 7.46
C LEU A 747 -18.36 3.49 8.02
N ALA A 748 -19.26 4.43 7.75
CA ALA A 748 -20.64 4.37 8.22
C ALA A 748 -21.45 3.26 7.54
N ILE A 749 -21.19 2.95 6.27
CA ILE A 749 -21.89 1.90 5.51
C ILE A 749 -21.17 0.55 5.52
N ALA A 750 -19.94 0.49 6.00
CA ALA A 750 -19.13 -0.72 6.05
C ALA A 750 -19.72 -1.75 7.03
N ARG A 751 -19.50 -3.03 6.75
CA ARG A 751 -20.05 -4.15 7.53
C ARG A 751 -19.14 -4.47 8.72
N PRO A 752 -19.62 -4.39 9.97
CA PRO A 752 -18.84 -4.79 11.15
C PRO A 752 -18.33 -6.23 11.03
N LYS A 753 -17.16 -6.50 11.59
CA LYS A 753 -16.46 -7.80 11.61
C LYS A 753 -16.02 -8.32 10.23
N ARG A 754 -16.29 -7.60 9.16
CA ARG A 754 -15.95 -8.02 7.80
C ARG A 754 -15.08 -6.99 7.06
N ASP A 755 -15.53 -5.75 7.04
CA ASP A 755 -14.85 -4.67 6.33
C ASP A 755 -13.95 -3.90 7.30
N TYR A 756 -12.78 -3.48 6.85
CA TYR A 756 -11.77 -2.71 7.60
C TYR A 756 -11.22 -1.63 6.69
N TYR A 757 -10.82 -0.50 7.25
CA TYR A 757 -10.22 0.58 6.49
C TYR A 757 -8.80 0.86 6.96
N LEU A 758 -7.83 0.71 6.07
CA LEU A 758 -6.42 1.00 6.32
C LEU A 758 -6.09 2.38 5.77
N SER A 759 -5.38 3.18 6.57
CA SER A 759 -4.89 4.50 6.20
C SER A 759 -3.47 4.70 6.69
N ASN A 760 -2.58 5.08 5.79
CA ASN A 760 -1.22 5.53 6.07
C ASN A 760 -0.75 6.53 4.99
N ALA A 761 0.50 6.98 5.08
CA ALA A 761 1.06 7.94 4.12
C ALA A 761 1.21 7.37 2.70
N ASP A 762 1.39 6.04 2.57
CA ASP A 762 1.57 5.37 1.28
C ASP A 762 0.25 5.14 0.55
N GLY A 763 -0.87 5.02 1.29
CA GLY A 763 -2.17 4.83 0.68
C GLY A 763 -3.29 4.52 1.67
N ARG A 764 -4.52 4.47 1.14
CA ARG A 764 -5.75 4.28 1.91
C ARG A 764 -6.67 3.31 1.19
N ARG A 765 -7.19 2.31 1.90
CA ARG A 765 -8.06 1.34 1.26
C ARG A 765 -8.98 0.58 2.21
N MET A 766 -10.20 0.31 1.75
CA MET A 766 -11.12 -0.64 2.37
C MET A 766 -10.70 -2.08 2.01
N PHE A 767 -10.71 -2.99 2.99
CA PHE A 767 -10.34 -4.38 2.81
C PHE A 767 -11.13 -5.31 3.74
N GLN A 768 -10.97 -6.61 3.54
CA GLN A 768 -11.56 -7.67 4.37
C GLN A 768 -10.45 -8.60 4.84
N LEU A 769 -10.59 -9.16 6.04
CA LEU A 769 -9.58 -10.09 6.55
C LEU A 769 -9.55 -11.39 5.75
N GLY A 770 -10.69 -11.84 5.22
CA GLY A 770 -10.80 -13.08 4.45
C GLY A 770 -10.46 -14.29 5.30
N LEU A 771 -11.08 -14.41 6.49
CA LEU A 771 -10.82 -15.49 7.42
C LEU A 771 -11.63 -16.72 7.08
N GLY A 772 -10.97 -17.86 7.00
CA GLY A 772 -11.57 -19.16 6.93
C GLY A 772 -11.88 -19.76 8.33
N PRO A 773 -12.47 -20.94 8.38
CA PRO A 773 -12.82 -21.60 9.64
C PRO A 773 -11.62 -21.92 10.54
N VAL A 774 -10.48 -22.25 9.98
CA VAL A 774 -9.23 -22.50 10.74
C VAL A 774 -8.75 -21.21 11.41
N ALA A 775 -8.55 -20.15 10.64
CA ALA A 775 -8.11 -18.86 11.18
C ALA A 775 -9.09 -18.37 12.26
N LEU A 776 -10.42 -18.45 12.00
CA LEU A 776 -11.44 -18.04 12.95
C LEU A 776 -11.44 -18.87 14.25
N ALA A 777 -11.04 -20.15 14.19
CA ALA A 777 -10.94 -20.99 15.38
C ALA A 777 -9.93 -20.45 16.38
N PHE A 778 -8.87 -19.75 15.93
CA PHE A 778 -7.82 -19.22 16.81
C PHE A 778 -7.90 -17.71 17.03
N VAL A 779 -8.20 -16.92 15.98
CA VAL A 779 -8.19 -15.45 16.07
C VAL A 779 -9.58 -14.86 16.34
N GLY A 780 -10.63 -15.65 16.20
CA GLY A 780 -12.02 -15.24 16.43
C GLY A 780 -12.57 -15.59 17.82
N THR A 781 -11.71 -15.92 18.77
CA THR A 781 -12.10 -16.36 20.13
C THR A 781 -11.92 -15.23 21.15
N SER A 782 -12.75 -15.22 22.17
CA SER A 782 -12.63 -14.30 23.31
C SER A 782 -13.43 -14.82 24.51
N GLY A 783 -13.08 -14.35 25.70
CA GLY A 783 -13.78 -14.64 26.95
C GLY A 783 -13.28 -15.86 27.71
N LYS A 784 -13.58 -15.87 29.02
CA LYS A 784 -13.12 -16.90 29.97
C LYS A 784 -13.60 -18.31 29.62
N GLU A 785 -14.80 -18.45 29.07
CA GLU A 785 -15.36 -19.76 28.70
C GLU A 785 -14.51 -20.48 27.65
N GLN A 786 -14.05 -19.76 26.63
CA GLN A 786 -13.18 -20.30 25.58
C GLN A 786 -11.80 -20.69 26.15
N ALA A 787 -11.22 -19.86 27.00
CA ALA A 787 -9.96 -20.17 27.67
C ALA A 787 -10.09 -21.42 28.58
N GLN A 788 -11.23 -21.58 29.26
CA GLN A 788 -11.50 -22.76 30.07
C GLN A 788 -11.66 -24.04 29.21
N LEU A 789 -12.33 -23.94 28.08
CA LEU A 789 -12.46 -25.06 27.14
C LEU A 789 -11.10 -25.50 26.59
N VAL A 790 -10.22 -24.54 26.25
CA VAL A 790 -8.85 -24.83 25.83
C VAL A 790 -8.09 -25.58 26.93
N ARG A 791 -8.15 -25.12 28.18
CA ARG A 791 -7.53 -25.80 29.33
C ARG A 791 -8.06 -27.22 29.52
N TYR A 792 -9.38 -27.39 29.40
CA TYR A 792 -10.02 -28.71 29.49
C TYR A 792 -9.51 -29.66 28.38
N LEU A 793 -9.52 -29.21 27.12
CA LEU A 793 -9.03 -30.03 26.00
C LEU A 793 -7.53 -30.37 26.11
N LYS A 794 -6.71 -29.45 26.61
CA LYS A 794 -5.30 -29.74 26.91
C LYS A 794 -5.16 -30.85 27.98
N GLN A 795 -5.96 -30.85 29.02
CA GLN A 795 -5.93 -31.88 30.05
C GLN A 795 -6.40 -33.24 29.53
N GLN A 796 -7.41 -33.26 28.64
CA GLN A 796 -7.98 -34.48 28.09
C GLN A 796 -7.14 -35.12 27.00
N HIS A 797 -6.56 -34.30 26.10
CA HIS A 797 -5.93 -34.77 24.85
C HIS A 797 -4.43 -34.50 24.76
N GLY A 798 -3.82 -33.88 25.77
CA GLY A 798 -2.39 -33.59 25.79
C GLY A 798 -1.95 -32.81 24.56
N ALA A 799 -0.91 -33.25 23.85
CA ALA A 799 -0.37 -32.57 22.68
C ALA A 799 -1.32 -32.52 21.46
N ASP A 800 -2.33 -33.38 21.39
CA ASP A 800 -3.29 -33.47 20.28
C ASP A 800 -4.53 -32.56 20.49
N TRP A 801 -4.55 -31.75 21.53
CA TRP A 801 -5.71 -30.92 21.88
C TRP A 801 -6.14 -29.95 20.76
N VAL A 802 -5.21 -29.45 19.94
CA VAL A 802 -5.51 -28.52 18.84
C VAL A 802 -6.36 -29.18 17.77
N TYR A 803 -6.17 -30.48 17.49
CA TYR A 803 -7.03 -31.23 16.61
C TYR A 803 -8.49 -31.23 17.09
N HIS A 804 -8.67 -31.55 18.35
CA HIS A 804 -10.01 -31.58 18.98
C HIS A 804 -10.63 -30.18 19.08
N TRP A 805 -9.81 -29.17 19.27
CA TRP A 805 -10.25 -27.78 19.25
C TRP A 805 -10.78 -27.39 17.85
N LEU A 806 -10.07 -27.69 16.78
CA LEU A 806 -10.49 -27.42 15.42
C LEU A 806 -11.84 -28.07 15.12
N LEU A 807 -12.02 -29.35 15.51
CA LEU A 807 -13.30 -30.05 15.36
C LEU A 807 -14.41 -29.39 16.19
N ALA A 808 -14.15 -29.01 17.43
CA ALA A 808 -15.11 -28.31 18.29
C ALA A 808 -15.51 -26.95 17.73
N ARG A 809 -14.67 -26.33 16.91
CA ARG A 809 -14.93 -25.05 16.22
C ARG A 809 -15.51 -25.23 14.81
N ASN A 810 -15.89 -26.45 14.44
CA ASN A 810 -16.43 -26.80 13.12
C ASN A 810 -15.47 -26.50 11.95
N ALA A 811 -14.16 -26.55 12.18
CA ALA A 811 -13.21 -26.52 11.08
C ALA A 811 -13.31 -27.83 10.25
N PRO A 812 -13.12 -27.80 8.92
CA PRO A 812 -13.07 -29.00 8.10
C PRO A 812 -12.05 -30.00 8.61
N ILE A 813 -12.41 -31.30 8.59
CA ILE A 813 -11.57 -32.37 9.15
C ILE A 813 -10.22 -32.46 8.43
N GLU A 814 -10.20 -32.14 7.14
CA GLU A 814 -8.98 -32.15 6.30
C GLU A 814 -7.93 -31.17 6.84
N TRP A 815 -8.36 -30.02 7.38
CA TRP A 815 -7.47 -29.05 7.99
C TRP A 815 -6.99 -29.49 9.38
N ALA A 816 -7.82 -30.17 10.13
CA ALA A 816 -7.42 -30.76 11.41
C ALA A 816 -6.39 -31.89 11.20
N ASP A 817 -6.61 -32.76 10.21
CA ASP A 817 -5.66 -33.80 9.84
C ASP A 817 -4.36 -33.20 9.29
N PHE A 818 -4.44 -32.14 8.48
CA PHE A 818 -3.27 -31.44 7.97
C PHE A 818 -2.45 -30.82 9.12
N TRP A 819 -3.11 -30.23 10.15
CA TRP A 819 -2.40 -29.76 11.33
C TRP A 819 -1.57 -30.87 12.00
N ARG A 820 -2.10 -32.09 12.13
CA ARG A 820 -1.33 -33.22 12.69
C ARG A 820 -0.06 -33.50 11.91
N THR A 821 -0.08 -33.37 10.60
CA THR A 821 1.12 -33.56 9.75
C THR A 821 2.18 -32.49 10.00
N LEU A 822 1.74 -31.26 10.30
CA LEU A 822 2.63 -30.14 10.66
C LEU A 822 3.19 -30.28 12.09
N ALA A 823 2.35 -30.66 13.03
CA ALA A 823 2.70 -30.76 14.45
C ALA A 823 3.56 -32.01 14.78
N PHE A 824 3.32 -33.11 14.05
CA PHE A 824 3.97 -34.40 14.26
C PHE A 824 4.56 -34.93 12.93
N PRO A 825 5.60 -34.27 12.38
CA PRO A 825 6.19 -34.71 11.12
C PRO A 825 6.73 -36.14 11.25
N VAL A 826 6.20 -37.03 10.44
CA VAL A 826 6.72 -38.38 10.32
C VAL A 826 8.08 -38.28 9.64
N HIS A 827 9.17 -38.41 10.38
CA HIS A 827 10.49 -38.51 9.79
C HIS A 827 10.47 -39.73 8.84
N PRO A 828 10.85 -39.62 7.58
CA PRO A 828 11.05 -40.80 6.73
C PRO A 828 12.06 -41.67 7.47
N LYS A 829 11.71 -42.95 7.69
CA LYS A 829 12.67 -43.93 8.20
C LYS A 829 13.89 -43.85 7.26
N PRO A 830 15.15 -43.78 7.81
CA PRO A 830 16.31 -43.87 6.96
C PRO A 830 16.13 -45.16 6.15
N GLU A 831 16.24 -45.06 4.81
CA GLU A 831 16.27 -46.25 3.91
C GLU A 831 17.36 -47.12 4.48
N THR A 832 16.96 -48.26 4.98
CA THR A 832 17.87 -49.36 5.37
C THR A 832 18.74 -49.63 4.16
N GLU A 833 20.05 -49.36 4.29
CA GLU A 833 21.05 -49.82 3.36
C GLU A 833 20.71 -51.26 3.00
N LEU A 834 20.36 -51.47 1.73
CA LEU A 834 20.32 -52.80 1.16
C LEU A 834 21.74 -53.34 1.26
N GLU A 835 21.98 -54.20 2.29
CA GLU A 835 23.18 -55.03 2.35
C GLU A 835 23.31 -55.73 1.01
N SER A 836 24.36 -55.38 0.30
CA SER A 836 24.87 -56.16 -0.84
C SER A 836 25.27 -57.51 -0.30
N ILE A 837 24.45 -58.50 -0.57
CA ILE A 837 24.80 -59.90 -0.41
C ILE A 837 25.80 -60.29 -1.52
N PRO A 838 26.88 -61.00 -1.17
CA PRO A 838 28.04 -61.24 -2.06
C PRO A 838 27.76 -62.05 -3.32
#